data_d293939d7d032e913a1c363d8a4e02d8
#
_entry.id   d293939d7d032e913a1c363d8a4e02d8
#
_cell.length_a   1.000
_cell.length_b   1.000
_cell.length_c   1.000
_cell.angle_alpha   90.00
_cell.angle_beta   90.00
_cell.angle_gamma   90.00
#
_symmetry.space_group_name_H-M   'P 1'
#
loop_
_entity.id
_entity.type
_entity.pdbx_description
1 polymer ?
#
loop_
_entity_poly.entity_id
_entity_poly.type
_entity_poly.pdbx_seq_one_letter_code
_entity_poly.pdbx_strand_id
1 'polypeptide(L)'
;MSHTYGPAGDDPSVDAGGTYRYPVFSDDAPPQQNREIRDPHDADALADDLHDHLDIEGDVDGLLDDEDDDSSASDPDSADSDSGGEEEDPDGPPPPHACSYCGIRDPACVVKCVASDKWFCNSRHSTLPASCIVYHLVRSRNKEVQLHADSPLGDMVLECYLTGQKNVFTLGFVPCVDDEVVVLLARDPSMNVAGGAAAKQLADMNLDLAQWQPLIADKQFLPWLVKNPDEKAQVRAKSLTYAQANRLEELWKTNPNAGLDDADTLDLDEELQPVALRYADAYQYQNVFGPLLKIEADHDRTQKESQSKDGLRVRWDVGLNKRRLAYFSFPADEEITRLVVGDALRLRHSGYPSKETPGAPWTGEGVVLKFTDREEVVLELRSGANDAPVEETLGFSVDFLWNSISFDRAQAAMKAFALDETSVSGYIYHLLLGHDVEPKPLTNVVLPKKMSAPNLPPLNHSQEAAARSVLTRPLSLIQGPPGTGKTVTSATIVYQLAQQHLGQVIVCAPSNVAVDQLAEKIERTGLRVVRLAARSREAVASPVEHLTLHYQTAHLDSPETAEFKKLQQLKDELGELSSNDERRHKRLKRKIEREIIAAADVVCVTAVGAGDPRLADFRFRQVLMDESTQATEPECLIPLIMGAKQVVMVGDHCQLGPVVTSKRAARAGLGQSMFERLISLGVQPIRLQVQYRMHPCLSQFPSNAFYEGALQNGVSAADRLLTSVDFPWPNPSSPMMFWSATGAEEISASGTSYLNRAEASGVEKVVTHLLRSGVDPGRIGVVTPYEGQRAYVVQHMTRAGAFISICVFVFAYVRAI
;
A
#
# COMPACT_ATOMS: atom_id res chain seq x y z
N MET A 1 16.69 -60.68 -28.43
CA MET A 1 17.24 -59.52 -29.14
C MET A 1 17.50 -58.44 -28.07
N SER A 2 18.77 -58.20 -27.87
CA SER A 2 19.38 -57.37 -26.86
C SER A 2 19.20 -55.87 -27.19
N HIS A 3 18.78 -55.09 -26.23
CA HIS A 3 19.03 -53.67 -26.21
C HIS A 3 19.71 -53.31 -24.88
N THR A 4 20.95 -52.95 -25.04
CA THR A 4 21.86 -52.41 -24.03
C THR A 4 21.41 -51.07 -23.50
N TYR A 5 21.31 -50.96 -22.19
CA TYR A 5 21.25 -49.70 -21.46
C TYR A 5 22.65 -49.06 -21.40
N GLY A 6 22.75 -47.79 -21.81
CA GLY A 6 23.91 -46.95 -21.57
C GLY A 6 23.90 -46.41 -20.14
N PRO A 7 25.08 -46.00 -19.61
CA PRO A 7 25.23 -45.73 -18.20
C PRO A 7 24.53 -44.44 -17.76
N ALA A 8 23.98 -44.51 -16.55
CA ALA A 8 23.40 -43.39 -15.83
C ALA A 8 24.44 -42.28 -15.61
N GLY A 9 24.01 -41.06 -15.85
CA GLY A 9 24.78 -39.86 -15.55
C GLY A 9 24.97 -39.66 -14.06
N ASP A 10 26.14 -39.14 -13.71
CA ASP A 10 26.67 -38.97 -12.40
C ASP A 10 25.74 -38.18 -11.46
N ASP A 11 25.49 -38.77 -10.32
CA ASP A 11 24.93 -38.13 -9.14
C ASP A 11 25.89 -37.00 -8.66
N PRO A 12 25.42 -35.85 -8.25
CA PRO A 12 26.28 -34.79 -7.75
C PRO A 12 26.98 -35.26 -6.48
N SER A 13 28.32 -35.39 -6.57
CA SER A 13 29.15 -35.84 -5.49
C SER A 13 29.06 -34.95 -4.28
N VAL A 14 28.77 -35.56 -3.13
CA VAL A 14 28.89 -34.95 -1.80
C VAL A 14 30.37 -34.95 -1.46
N ASP A 15 30.92 -33.76 -1.22
CA ASP A 15 32.28 -33.56 -0.71
C ASP A 15 32.37 -34.14 0.72
N ALA A 16 33.51 -34.67 1.11
CA ALA A 16 33.75 -35.31 2.42
C ALA A 16 33.51 -34.38 3.64
N GLY A 17 33.13 -33.11 3.43
CA GLY A 17 32.81 -32.12 4.44
C GLY A 17 31.32 -31.84 4.60
N GLY A 18 30.40 -32.47 3.86
CA GLY A 18 28.96 -32.32 4.02
C GLY A 18 28.37 -30.97 3.57
N THR A 19 29.07 -30.23 2.73
CA THR A 19 28.61 -28.95 2.18
C THR A 19 28.02 -29.17 0.79
N TYR A 20 26.74 -28.88 0.62
CA TYR A 20 26.10 -28.83 -0.68
C TYR A 20 26.65 -27.64 -1.47
N ARG A 21 27.33 -27.91 -2.58
CA ARG A 21 27.63 -26.90 -3.61
C ARG A 21 26.47 -26.85 -4.57
N TYR A 22 25.80 -25.71 -4.64
CA TYR A 22 24.93 -25.40 -5.78
C TYR A 22 25.79 -25.25 -7.04
N PRO A 23 25.30 -25.67 -8.22
CA PRO A 23 26.04 -25.46 -9.44
C PRO A 23 26.34 -23.98 -9.62
N VAL A 24 27.64 -23.67 -9.68
CA VAL A 24 28.11 -22.34 -10.12
C VAL A 24 27.71 -22.25 -11.59
N PHE A 25 27.04 -21.18 -11.97
CA PHE A 25 26.79 -20.86 -13.37
C PHE A 25 28.15 -20.93 -14.10
N SER A 26 28.31 -21.84 -15.06
CA SER A 26 29.43 -21.84 -15.96
C SER A 26 29.27 -20.64 -16.92
N ASP A 27 30.34 -19.89 -17.10
CA ASP A 27 30.43 -18.72 -17.98
C ASP A 27 30.24 -19.01 -19.50
N ASP A 28 29.82 -20.22 -19.87
CA ASP A 28 29.66 -20.67 -21.24
C ASP A 28 28.22 -20.65 -21.78
N ALA A 29 27.26 -20.02 -21.13
CA ALA A 29 25.96 -19.71 -21.73
C ALA A 29 26.10 -18.41 -22.56
N PRO A 30 25.56 -18.35 -23.81
CA PRO A 30 25.58 -17.10 -24.57
C PRO A 30 24.86 -16.03 -23.78
N PRO A 31 25.35 -14.78 -23.73
CA PRO A 31 24.80 -13.75 -22.89
C PRO A 31 23.37 -13.45 -23.34
N GLN A 32 22.39 -13.89 -22.58
CA GLN A 32 21.14 -13.18 -22.53
C GLN A 32 21.50 -11.78 -22.04
N GLN A 33 21.17 -10.79 -22.85
CA GLN A 33 21.44 -9.39 -22.57
C GLN A 33 20.78 -9.01 -21.24
N ASN A 34 21.45 -9.25 -20.12
CA ASN A 34 21.26 -8.49 -18.93
C ASN A 34 21.72 -7.07 -19.28
N ARG A 35 20.80 -6.17 -19.57
CA ARG A 35 21.10 -4.76 -19.57
C ARG A 35 21.54 -4.41 -18.15
N GLU A 36 22.86 -4.33 -17.97
CA GLU A 36 23.43 -3.62 -16.82
C GLU A 36 22.88 -2.19 -16.90
N ILE A 37 22.09 -1.81 -15.92
CA ILE A 37 21.64 -0.44 -15.72
C ILE A 37 22.89 0.35 -15.34
N ARG A 38 23.52 1.00 -16.33
CA ARG A 38 24.74 1.81 -16.16
C ARG A 38 24.45 3.30 -16.02
N ASP A 39 23.20 3.71 -16.22
CA ASP A 39 22.82 5.12 -16.19
C ASP A 39 21.51 5.31 -15.41
N PRO A 40 21.40 6.32 -14.50
CA PRO A 40 20.14 6.66 -13.84
C PRO A 40 18.99 6.97 -14.81
N HIS A 41 19.30 7.43 -16.02
CA HIS A 41 18.32 7.66 -17.09
C HIS A 41 17.67 6.38 -17.64
N ASP A 42 18.39 5.25 -17.60
CA ASP A 42 17.81 3.96 -18.02
C ASP A 42 16.77 3.42 -17.02
N ALA A 43 16.87 3.80 -15.75
CA ALA A 43 15.88 3.42 -14.73
C ALA A 43 14.57 4.22 -14.86
N ASP A 44 14.66 5.46 -15.33
CA ASP A 44 13.50 6.31 -15.62
C ASP A 44 12.73 5.82 -16.85
N ALA A 45 13.44 5.46 -17.92
CA ALA A 45 12.85 4.88 -19.12
C ALA A 45 12.13 3.55 -18.83
N LEU A 46 12.69 2.72 -17.93
CA LEU A 46 12.05 1.46 -17.52
C LEU A 46 10.83 1.67 -16.60
N ALA A 47 10.82 2.74 -15.81
CA ALA A 47 9.66 3.07 -14.97
C ALA A 47 8.52 3.67 -15.80
N ASP A 48 8.85 4.42 -16.84
CA ASP A 48 7.87 5.00 -17.77
C ASP A 48 7.33 3.92 -18.74
N ASP A 49 8.17 3.01 -19.25
CA ASP A 49 7.74 1.84 -20.04
C ASP A 49 6.81 0.90 -19.25
N LEU A 50 7.02 0.76 -17.94
CA LEU A 50 6.14 -0.07 -17.08
C LEU A 50 4.78 0.60 -16.82
N HIS A 51 4.69 1.91 -16.94
CA HIS A 51 3.42 2.64 -16.86
C HIS A 51 2.65 2.58 -18.17
N ASP A 52 3.37 2.58 -19.33
CA ASP A 52 2.78 2.52 -20.66
C ASP A 52 2.33 1.10 -21.04
N HIS A 53 3.00 0.04 -20.55
CA HIS A 53 2.60 -1.34 -20.82
C HIS A 53 1.33 -1.82 -20.09
N LEU A 54 0.77 -1.04 -19.19
CA LEU A 54 -0.55 -1.31 -18.61
C LEU A 54 -1.72 -0.82 -19.47
N ASP A 55 -1.45 -0.10 -20.55
CA ASP A 55 -2.45 0.56 -21.40
C ASP A 55 -2.51 0.05 -22.86
N ILE A 56 -1.83 -1.04 -23.24
CA ILE A 56 -1.82 -1.49 -24.63
C ILE A 56 -2.41 -2.89 -24.79
N GLU A 57 -3.68 -2.93 -25.14
CA GLU A 57 -4.23 -3.91 -26.08
C GLU A 57 -5.34 -3.24 -26.91
N GLY A 58 -5.03 -2.90 -28.12
CA GLY A 58 -5.98 -2.41 -29.13
C GLY A 58 -5.31 -2.31 -30.49
N ASP A 59 -5.35 -3.40 -31.21
CA ASP A 59 -5.25 -3.62 -32.66
C ASP A 59 -4.60 -2.57 -33.54
N VAL A 60 -3.46 -2.97 -34.10
CA VAL A 60 -2.91 -2.42 -35.33
C VAL A 60 -2.90 -3.52 -36.38
N ASP A 61 -3.75 -3.39 -37.37
CA ASP A 61 -3.55 -4.05 -38.63
C ASP A 61 -3.83 -3.09 -39.79
N GLY A 62 -2.84 -2.96 -40.67
CA GLY A 62 -3.10 -2.80 -42.08
C GLY A 62 -2.58 -1.55 -42.77
N LEU A 63 -1.46 -1.76 -43.39
CA LEU A 63 -1.17 -1.41 -44.79
C LEU A 63 -0.54 -0.05 -45.14
N LEU A 64 0.73 -0.19 -45.46
CA LEU A 64 1.52 0.58 -46.39
C LEU A 64 0.87 0.52 -47.81
N ASP A 65 0.84 1.62 -48.51
CA ASP A 65 1.38 1.67 -49.88
C ASP A 65 1.43 3.12 -50.39
N ASP A 66 2.38 3.30 -51.27
CA ASP A 66 3.01 4.46 -51.82
C ASP A 66 2.20 5.23 -52.84
N GLU A 67 2.82 6.35 -53.24
CA GLU A 67 2.89 7.05 -54.51
C GLU A 67 2.02 8.28 -54.79
N ASP A 68 2.76 9.39 -54.87
CA ASP A 68 2.82 10.47 -55.82
C ASP A 68 1.58 10.79 -56.71
N ASP A 69 1.16 12.03 -56.77
CA ASP A 69 1.34 12.98 -57.89
C ASP A 69 0.41 14.19 -57.84
N ASP A 70 1.04 15.28 -57.89
CA ASP A 70 0.88 16.58 -58.60
C ASP A 70 -0.47 16.98 -59.21
N SER A 71 -0.75 18.24 -59.01
CA SER A 71 -1.30 19.23 -59.96
C SER A 71 -2.61 19.95 -59.60
N SER A 72 -2.39 21.24 -59.36
CA SER A 72 -3.03 22.42 -59.97
C SER A 72 -4.51 22.74 -59.78
N ALA A 73 -4.68 23.91 -59.14
CA ALA A 73 -5.46 25.08 -59.56
C ALA A 73 -6.97 25.00 -59.71
N SER A 74 -7.70 25.74 -58.93
CA SER A 74 -8.43 26.95 -59.31
C SER A 74 -9.49 27.37 -58.30
N ASP A 75 -9.40 28.60 -57.84
CA ASP A 75 -10.48 29.41 -57.24
C ASP A 75 -11.62 29.61 -58.31
N PRO A 76 -12.83 30.11 -57.98
CA PRO A 76 -13.05 31.23 -57.08
C PRO A 76 -14.40 31.32 -56.29
N ASP A 77 -14.41 32.30 -55.37
CA ASP A 77 -15.53 33.13 -54.93
C ASP A 77 -16.78 32.54 -54.25
N SER A 78 -16.94 32.90 -52.98
CA SER A 78 -18.14 33.66 -52.56
C SER A 78 -18.03 34.12 -51.08
N ALA A 79 -17.94 35.44 -50.98
CA ALA A 79 -18.65 36.35 -50.12
C ALA A 79 -18.73 36.16 -48.61
N ASP A 80 -18.03 37.06 -47.94
CA ASP A 80 -18.36 37.90 -46.79
C ASP A 80 -19.43 37.43 -45.79
N SER A 81 -18.98 37.23 -44.57
CA SER A 81 -19.62 37.85 -43.41
C SER A 81 -18.53 38.18 -42.36
N ASP A 82 -18.20 39.45 -42.36
CA ASP A 82 -17.41 40.18 -41.38
C ASP A 82 -18.06 40.05 -39.99
N SER A 83 -17.41 39.36 -39.07
CA SER A 83 -17.59 39.54 -37.66
C SER A 83 -16.20 39.79 -37.07
N GLY A 84 -15.92 41.05 -36.77
CA GLY A 84 -14.70 41.54 -36.18
C GLY A 84 -14.40 40.85 -34.85
N GLY A 85 -13.61 39.80 -34.92
CA GLY A 85 -12.86 39.28 -33.77
C GLY A 85 -11.50 39.96 -33.80
N GLU A 86 -11.14 40.65 -32.75
CA GLU A 86 -9.78 41.14 -32.52
C GLU A 86 -8.84 39.96 -32.69
N GLU A 87 -7.96 40.02 -33.71
CA GLU A 87 -6.88 39.01 -33.85
C GLU A 87 -5.95 39.14 -32.62
N GLU A 88 -6.08 38.24 -31.66
CA GLU A 88 -5.13 38.17 -30.56
C GLU A 88 -3.72 37.96 -31.11
N ASP A 89 -2.81 38.81 -30.69
CA ASP A 89 -1.41 38.74 -31.00
C ASP A 89 -0.87 37.36 -30.52
N PRO A 90 -0.46 36.46 -31.44
CA PRO A 90 -0.07 35.10 -31.08
C PRO A 90 1.17 35.05 -30.17
N ASP A 91 1.98 36.12 -30.11
CA ASP A 91 3.20 36.23 -29.30
C ASP A 91 2.99 37.11 -28.01
N GLY A 92 1.74 37.55 -27.76
CA GLY A 92 1.38 38.35 -26.60
C GLY A 92 1.39 37.52 -25.30
N PRO A 93 1.39 38.17 -24.11
CA PRO A 93 1.31 37.48 -22.83
C PRO A 93 0.06 36.59 -22.75
N PRO A 94 0.15 35.37 -22.18
CA PRO A 94 -0.98 34.45 -22.12
C PRO A 94 -2.16 35.05 -21.35
N PRO A 95 -3.40 34.90 -21.85
CA PRO A 95 -4.58 35.36 -21.15
C PRO A 95 -4.74 34.60 -19.82
N PRO A 96 -5.48 35.16 -18.83
CA PRO A 96 -5.65 34.57 -17.51
C PRO A 96 -6.25 33.15 -17.51
N HIS A 97 -6.98 32.80 -18.58
CA HIS A 97 -7.61 31.49 -18.76
C HIS A 97 -6.76 30.51 -19.57
N ALA A 98 -5.51 30.86 -19.92
CA ALA A 98 -4.63 29.93 -20.61
C ALA A 98 -4.33 28.70 -19.75
N CYS A 99 -4.21 27.53 -20.42
CA CYS A 99 -3.87 26.28 -19.74
C CYS A 99 -2.56 26.42 -18.93
N SER A 100 -2.62 26.18 -17.65
CA SER A 100 -1.48 26.31 -16.73
C SER A 100 -0.34 25.32 -17.02
N TYR A 101 -0.61 24.25 -17.76
CA TYR A 101 0.43 23.32 -18.21
C TYR A 101 1.03 23.72 -19.56
N CYS A 102 0.23 23.76 -20.61
CA CYS A 102 0.75 23.84 -21.97
C CYS A 102 0.46 25.18 -22.68
N GLY A 103 -0.27 26.12 -22.04
CA GLY A 103 -0.51 27.45 -22.54
C GLY A 103 -1.57 27.57 -23.64
N ILE A 104 -2.41 26.55 -23.90
CA ILE A 104 -3.54 26.64 -24.82
C ILE A 104 -4.50 27.70 -24.33
N ARG A 105 -4.97 28.60 -25.26
CA ARG A 105 -5.70 29.84 -24.96
C ARG A 105 -7.19 29.79 -25.32
N ASP A 106 -7.63 28.88 -26.20
CA ASP A 106 -9.01 28.81 -26.68
C ASP A 106 -10.01 28.59 -25.52
N PRO A 107 -10.93 29.52 -25.23
CA PRO A 107 -11.92 29.40 -24.17
C PRO A 107 -12.79 28.14 -24.25
N ALA A 108 -13.06 27.65 -25.48
CA ALA A 108 -13.85 26.43 -25.67
C ALA A 108 -13.10 25.16 -25.30
N CYS A 109 -11.78 25.22 -25.20
CA CYS A 109 -10.89 24.07 -24.93
C CYS A 109 -10.40 23.99 -23.49
N VAL A 110 -10.69 25.00 -22.64
CA VAL A 110 -10.17 25.09 -21.27
C VAL A 110 -11.29 25.06 -20.23
N VAL A 111 -10.99 24.50 -19.07
CA VAL A 111 -11.86 24.49 -17.90
C VAL A 111 -11.05 24.84 -16.66
N LYS A 112 -11.72 25.46 -15.68
CA LYS A 112 -11.13 25.89 -14.42
C LYS A 112 -11.35 24.83 -13.34
N CYS A 113 -10.29 24.44 -12.66
CA CYS A 113 -10.41 23.70 -11.41
C CYS A 113 -10.80 24.68 -10.29
N VAL A 114 -11.96 24.51 -9.68
CA VAL A 114 -12.50 25.45 -8.68
C VAL A 114 -11.57 25.56 -7.46
N ALA A 115 -11.06 24.44 -6.98
CA ALA A 115 -10.25 24.41 -5.75
C ALA A 115 -8.83 25.01 -5.94
N SER A 116 -8.20 24.84 -7.11
CA SER A 116 -6.84 25.37 -7.37
C SER A 116 -6.86 26.74 -8.03
N ASP A 117 -8.01 27.22 -8.48
CA ASP A 117 -8.21 28.48 -9.23
C ASP A 117 -7.41 28.58 -10.53
N LYS A 118 -7.09 27.42 -11.15
CA LYS A 118 -6.24 27.30 -12.35
C LYS A 118 -7.03 26.74 -13.53
N TRP A 119 -6.63 27.14 -14.74
CA TRP A 119 -7.22 26.70 -16.01
C TRP A 119 -6.40 25.59 -16.65
N PHE A 120 -7.07 24.59 -17.21
CA PHE A 120 -6.45 23.48 -17.92
C PHE A 120 -7.24 23.09 -19.16
N CYS A 121 -6.55 22.72 -20.23
CA CYS A 121 -7.20 22.32 -21.47
C CYS A 121 -7.58 20.83 -21.49
N ASN A 122 -8.42 20.46 -22.46
CA ASN A 122 -8.83 19.09 -22.72
C ASN A 122 -7.93 18.37 -23.75
N SER A 123 -6.70 18.87 -23.94
CA SER A 123 -5.73 18.23 -24.85
C SER A 123 -5.07 17.04 -24.16
N ARG A 124 -4.92 15.95 -24.90
CA ARG A 124 -4.15 14.78 -24.50
C ARG A 124 -2.77 14.87 -25.15
N HIS A 125 -1.77 15.25 -24.36
CA HIS A 125 -0.38 15.25 -24.81
C HIS A 125 0.16 13.82 -24.85
N SER A 126 1.06 13.52 -25.79
CA SER A 126 1.69 12.20 -25.92
C SER A 126 2.46 11.74 -24.67
N THR A 127 2.84 12.69 -23.81
CA THR A 127 3.62 12.44 -22.59
C THR A 127 2.77 12.35 -21.30
N LEU A 128 1.49 12.75 -21.37
CA LEU A 128 0.57 12.66 -20.23
C LEU A 128 -0.45 11.53 -20.45
N PRO A 129 -0.76 10.75 -19.39
CA PRO A 129 -1.70 9.63 -19.51
C PRO A 129 -3.17 10.06 -19.62
N ALA A 130 -3.46 11.37 -19.49
CA ALA A 130 -4.81 11.95 -19.54
C ALA A 130 -4.75 13.35 -20.14
N SER A 131 -5.91 13.98 -20.42
CA SER A 131 -5.95 15.41 -20.76
C SER A 131 -5.43 16.26 -19.60
N CYS A 132 -4.93 17.47 -19.88
CA CYS A 132 -4.34 18.37 -18.87
C CYS A 132 -5.26 18.55 -17.66
N ILE A 133 -6.57 18.79 -17.89
CA ILE A 133 -7.54 18.95 -16.81
C ILE A 133 -7.74 17.65 -16.00
N VAL A 134 -7.96 16.52 -16.67
CA VAL A 134 -8.20 15.25 -15.97
C VAL A 134 -6.94 14.84 -15.17
N TYR A 135 -5.76 15.05 -15.76
CA TYR A 135 -4.48 14.80 -15.08
C TYR A 135 -4.35 15.64 -13.80
N HIS A 136 -4.62 16.97 -13.89
CA HIS A 136 -4.60 17.86 -12.72
C HIS A 136 -5.59 17.42 -11.64
N LEU A 137 -6.85 17.14 -12.01
CA LEU A 137 -7.88 16.74 -11.04
C LEU A 137 -7.50 15.45 -10.28
N VAL A 138 -6.94 14.47 -11.00
CA VAL A 138 -6.48 13.21 -10.39
C VAL A 138 -5.29 13.44 -9.44
N ARG A 139 -4.32 14.28 -9.84
CA ARG A 139 -3.12 14.54 -9.03
C ARG A 139 -3.38 15.41 -7.82
N SER A 140 -4.17 16.48 -8.00
CA SER A 140 -4.56 17.39 -6.92
C SER A 140 -5.68 16.85 -6.03
N ARG A 141 -6.35 15.75 -6.45
CA ARG A 141 -7.55 15.16 -5.81
C ARG A 141 -8.75 16.11 -5.81
N ASN A 142 -8.74 17.13 -6.65
CA ASN A 142 -9.86 18.04 -6.82
C ASN A 142 -10.93 17.38 -7.70
N LYS A 143 -12.19 17.78 -7.52
CA LYS A 143 -13.34 17.12 -8.15
C LYS A 143 -14.31 18.09 -8.83
N GLU A 144 -14.12 19.39 -8.65
CA GLU A 144 -15.04 20.44 -9.12
C GLU A 144 -14.40 21.26 -10.22
N VAL A 145 -15.15 21.46 -11.29
CA VAL A 145 -14.72 22.28 -12.44
C VAL A 145 -15.77 23.29 -12.84
N GLN A 146 -15.30 24.41 -13.42
CA GLN A 146 -16.11 25.50 -13.95
C GLN A 146 -15.73 25.71 -15.43
N LEU A 147 -16.72 25.84 -16.28
CA LEU A 147 -16.52 26.15 -17.70
C LEU A 147 -16.15 27.63 -17.89
N HIS A 148 -15.58 27.99 -19.05
CA HIS A 148 -15.29 29.38 -19.39
C HIS A 148 -16.57 30.12 -19.83
N ALA A 149 -16.68 31.42 -19.55
CA ALA A 149 -17.85 32.22 -19.93
C ALA A 149 -18.15 32.21 -21.44
N ASP A 150 -17.11 32.19 -22.25
CA ASP A 150 -17.19 32.12 -23.71
C ASP A 150 -17.25 30.66 -24.24
N SER A 151 -17.41 29.66 -23.35
CA SER A 151 -17.69 28.29 -23.80
C SER A 151 -19.09 28.15 -24.35
N PRO A 152 -19.39 27.15 -25.22
CA PRO A 152 -20.74 26.94 -25.77
C PRO A 152 -21.86 26.82 -24.72
N LEU A 153 -21.50 26.44 -23.46
CA LEU A 153 -22.43 26.24 -22.36
C LEU A 153 -22.34 27.36 -21.29
N GLY A 154 -21.55 28.43 -21.55
CA GLY A 154 -21.38 29.56 -20.64
C GLY A 154 -20.61 29.26 -19.37
N ASP A 155 -20.59 30.24 -18.47
CA ASP A 155 -19.90 30.16 -17.17
C ASP A 155 -20.74 29.35 -16.17
N MET A 156 -20.53 28.06 -16.11
CA MET A 156 -21.23 27.21 -15.16
C MET A 156 -20.26 26.24 -14.45
N VAL A 157 -20.53 25.99 -13.17
CA VAL A 157 -19.92 24.88 -12.44
C VAL A 157 -20.72 23.62 -12.75
N LEU A 158 -20.03 22.53 -13.11
CA LEU A 158 -20.69 21.28 -13.45
C LEU A 158 -21.27 20.65 -12.18
N GLU A 159 -22.60 20.49 -12.13
CA GLU A 159 -23.29 19.91 -10.97
C GLU A 159 -24.48 19.03 -11.38
N CYS A 160 -24.80 18.07 -10.55
CA CYS A 160 -25.96 17.21 -10.73
C CYS A 160 -27.25 18.01 -10.58
N TYR A 161 -28.11 17.97 -11.58
CA TYR A 161 -29.41 18.65 -11.57
C TYR A 161 -30.29 18.31 -10.37
N LEU A 162 -30.26 17.05 -9.89
CA LEU A 162 -31.10 16.59 -8.78
C LEU A 162 -30.48 16.80 -7.39
N THR A 163 -29.18 16.61 -7.26
CA THR A 163 -28.50 16.53 -5.96
C THR A 163 -27.59 17.70 -5.68
N GLY A 164 -27.25 18.52 -6.70
CA GLY A 164 -26.26 19.58 -6.59
C GLY A 164 -24.82 19.05 -6.39
N GLN A 165 -24.60 17.75 -6.56
CA GLN A 165 -23.26 17.16 -6.46
C GLN A 165 -22.37 17.64 -7.60
N LYS A 166 -21.13 18.05 -7.27
CA LYS A 166 -20.17 18.66 -8.20
C LYS A 166 -18.98 17.77 -8.55
N ASN A 167 -18.96 16.52 -8.09
CA ASN A 167 -17.89 15.59 -8.36
C ASN A 167 -17.94 15.11 -9.82
N VAL A 168 -17.07 15.64 -10.68
CA VAL A 168 -17.05 15.33 -12.12
C VAL A 168 -16.76 13.87 -12.47
N PHE A 169 -16.12 13.13 -11.58
CA PHE A 169 -15.86 11.69 -11.77
C PHE A 169 -17.13 10.83 -11.59
N THR A 170 -18.14 11.36 -10.95
CA THR A 170 -19.43 10.70 -10.76
C THR A 170 -20.53 11.30 -11.63
N LEU A 171 -20.28 12.45 -12.25
CA LEU A 171 -21.22 13.10 -13.14
C LEU A 171 -21.26 12.46 -14.52
N GLY A 172 -22.44 12.40 -15.07
CA GLY A 172 -22.70 12.00 -16.45
C GLY A 172 -23.87 12.81 -16.99
N PHE A 173 -24.29 12.50 -18.18
CA PHE A 173 -25.41 13.14 -18.83
C PHE A 173 -26.43 12.14 -19.39
N VAL A 174 -27.66 12.57 -19.48
CA VAL A 174 -28.73 11.87 -20.20
C VAL A 174 -29.33 12.83 -21.22
N PRO A 175 -29.40 12.46 -22.52
CA PRO A 175 -30.06 13.30 -23.52
C PRO A 175 -31.60 13.33 -23.28
N CYS A 176 -32.22 14.49 -23.45
CA CYS A 176 -33.66 14.62 -23.46
C CYS A 176 -34.19 14.21 -24.85
N VAL A 177 -35.31 13.48 -24.88
CA VAL A 177 -35.84 12.90 -26.14
C VAL A 177 -36.43 13.96 -27.07
N ASP A 178 -37.00 15.01 -26.50
CA ASP A 178 -37.83 15.99 -27.25
C ASP A 178 -37.13 17.32 -27.58
N ASP A 179 -36.04 17.63 -26.88
CA ASP A 179 -35.27 18.87 -27.05
C ASP A 179 -33.78 18.53 -27.14
N GLU A 180 -33.01 19.12 -28.00
CA GLU A 180 -31.54 18.95 -28.08
C GLU A 180 -30.80 19.37 -26.79
N VAL A 181 -31.34 18.97 -25.64
CA VAL A 181 -30.88 19.30 -24.28
C VAL A 181 -30.35 18.06 -23.60
N VAL A 182 -29.30 18.24 -22.81
CA VAL A 182 -28.74 17.19 -21.94
C VAL A 182 -28.94 17.58 -20.50
N VAL A 183 -29.19 16.61 -19.63
CA VAL A 183 -29.31 16.82 -18.19
C VAL A 183 -28.16 16.14 -17.48
N LEU A 184 -27.41 16.89 -16.67
CA LEU A 184 -26.29 16.36 -15.88
C LEU A 184 -26.85 15.66 -14.64
N LEU A 185 -26.49 14.39 -14.49
CA LEU A 185 -26.93 13.54 -13.39
C LEU A 185 -25.76 12.81 -12.76
N ALA A 186 -25.71 12.81 -11.42
CA ALA A 186 -24.75 11.99 -10.71
C ALA A 186 -25.13 10.51 -10.80
N ARG A 187 -24.14 9.65 -10.88
CA ARG A 187 -24.30 8.20 -10.89
C ARG A 187 -24.54 7.66 -9.49
N ASP A 188 -25.55 8.14 -8.79
CA ASP A 188 -25.87 7.69 -7.44
C ASP A 188 -26.81 6.47 -7.48
N PRO A 189 -26.56 5.43 -6.65
CA PRO A 189 -27.46 4.28 -6.46
C PRO A 189 -28.87 4.66 -5.98
N SER A 190 -28.99 5.80 -5.29
CA SER A 190 -30.29 6.30 -4.81
C SER A 190 -31.27 6.68 -5.93
N MET A 191 -30.78 6.87 -7.16
CA MET A 191 -31.64 7.14 -8.32
C MET A 191 -32.49 5.93 -8.77
N ASN A 192 -32.14 4.72 -8.31
CA ASN A 192 -32.93 3.50 -8.55
C ASN A 192 -34.06 3.31 -7.53
N VAL A 193 -34.30 4.26 -6.63
CA VAL A 193 -35.44 4.16 -5.68
C VAL A 193 -36.72 4.55 -6.39
N ALA A 194 -37.39 3.55 -6.92
CA ALA A 194 -38.74 3.68 -7.47
C ALA A 194 -39.68 4.28 -6.40
N GLY A 195 -40.07 5.53 -6.56
CA GLY A 195 -41.14 6.16 -5.76
C GLY A 195 -40.87 7.49 -5.11
N GLY A 196 -39.65 8.08 -5.25
CA GLY A 196 -39.33 9.40 -4.69
C GLY A 196 -39.81 10.61 -5.53
N ALA A 197 -39.83 11.83 -4.97
CA ALA A 197 -40.13 13.05 -5.68
C ALA A 197 -39.21 13.31 -6.88
N ALA A 198 -37.93 12.88 -6.77
CA ALA A 198 -36.97 12.96 -7.84
C ALA A 198 -37.31 12.07 -9.07
N ALA A 199 -37.88 10.89 -8.84
CA ALA A 199 -38.31 10.01 -9.94
C ALA A 199 -39.47 10.61 -10.73
N LYS A 200 -40.34 11.40 -10.07
CA LYS A 200 -41.43 12.12 -10.76
C LYS A 200 -40.88 13.27 -11.60
N GLN A 201 -39.94 14.06 -11.10
CA GLN A 201 -39.31 15.14 -11.87
C GLN A 201 -38.61 14.63 -13.12
N LEU A 202 -37.92 13.50 -13.03
CA LEU A 202 -37.25 12.87 -14.18
C LEU A 202 -38.24 12.29 -15.21
N ALA A 203 -39.36 11.71 -14.73
CA ALA A 203 -40.41 11.20 -15.60
C ALA A 203 -41.14 12.33 -16.34
N ASP A 204 -41.33 13.50 -15.69
CA ASP A 204 -41.93 14.69 -16.31
C ASP A 204 -41.01 15.28 -17.41
N MET A 205 -39.69 15.01 -17.38
CA MET A 205 -38.69 15.45 -18.37
C MET A 205 -38.48 14.42 -19.51
N ASN A 206 -39.20 13.33 -19.52
CA ASN A 206 -39.14 12.27 -20.54
C ASN A 206 -37.70 11.72 -20.77
N LEU A 207 -36.91 11.55 -19.68
CA LEU A 207 -35.51 11.11 -19.72
C LEU A 207 -35.40 9.59 -19.70
N ASP A 208 -34.64 9.01 -20.62
CA ASP A 208 -34.25 7.59 -20.59
C ASP A 208 -32.94 7.39 -19.84
N LEU A 209 -33.03 7.04 -18.56
CA LEU A 209 -31.86 6.81 -17.69
C LEU A 209 -30.93 5.67 -18.16
N ALA A 210 -31.41 4.79 -19.06
CA ALA A 210 -30.57 3.75 -19.65
C ALA A 210 -29.50 4.32 -20.60
N GLN A 211 -29.68 5.56 -21.06
CA GLN A 211 -28.73 6.28 -21.93
C GLN A 211 -27.74 7.15 -21.15
N TRP A 212 -27.67 6.99 -19.84
CA TRP A 212 -26.67 7.72 -19.03
C TRP A 212 -25.23 7.41 -19.50
N GLN A 213 -24.45 8.46 -19.74
CA GLN A 213 -23.04 8.35 -20.14
C GLN A 213 -22.19 9.26 -19.24
N PRO A 214 -20.94 8.86 -18.89
CA PRO A 214 -20.04 9.68 -18.08
C PRO A 214 -19.59 10.93 -18.82
N LEU A 215 -19.26 12.01 -18.09
CA LEU A 215 -18.69 13.24 -18.69
C LEU A 215 -17.23 13.08 -19.09
N ILE A 216 -16.53 12.13 -18.47
CA ILE A 216 -15.13 11.81 -18.76
C ILE A 216 -15.09 10.43 -19.39
N ALA A 217 -14.61 10.34 -20.64
CA ALA A 217 -14.36 9.13 -21.39
C ALA A 217 -12.94 9.17 -21.94
N ASP A 218 -12.25 8.03 -22.00
CA ASP A 218 -10.87 7.95 -22.50
C ASP A 218 -9.91 8.97 -21.82
N LYS A 219 -10.09 9.16 -20.51
CA LYS A 219 -9.28 10.07 -19.70
C LYS A 219 -9.31 11.54 -20.14
N GLN A 220 -10.40 11.96 -20.80
CA GLN A 220 -10.66 13.35 -21.20
C GLN A 220 -12.15 13.68 -21.10
N PHE A 221 -12.49 14.97 -21.02
CA PHE A 221 -13.89 15.40 -21.09
C PHE A 221 -14.43 15.19 -22.51
N LEU A 222 -15.74 14.90 -22.59
CA LEU A 222 -16.41 14.73 -23.89
C LEU A 222 -16.27 16.00 -24.74
N PRO A 223 -15.97 15.88 -26.06
CA PRO A 223 -15.66 17.02 -26.93
C PRO A 223 -16.81 18.02 -27.10
N TRP A 224 -18.08 17.61 -26.91
CA TRP A 224 -19.22 18.52 -26.95
C TRP A 224 -19.31 19.40 -25.70
N LEU A 225 -18.72 18.94 -24.56
CA LEU A 225 -18.70 19.71 -23.30
C LEU A 225 -17.47 20.63 -23.25
N VAL A 226 -16.30 20.09 -23.54
CA VAL A 226 -15.02 20.82 -23.63
C VAL A 226 -14.32 20.39 -24.92
N LYS A 227 -14.15 21.30 -25.87
CA LYS A 227 -13.53 20.97 -27.15
C LYS A 227 -12.09 20.50 -27.00
N ASN A 228 -11.67 19.62 -27.89
CA ASN A 228 -10.25 19.33 -28.03
C ASN A 228 -9.61 20.48 -28.86
N PRO A 229 -8.43 20.95 -28.45
CA PRO A 229 -7.70 21.95 -29.22
C PRO A 229 -7.42 21.44 -30.64
N ASP A 230 -7.44 22.34 -31.63
CA ASP A 230 -7.10 22.02 -32.99
C ASP A 230 -5.60 21.69 -33.15
N GLU A 231 -5.20 21.08 -34.27
CA GLU A 231 -3.82 20.68 -34.50
C GLU A 231 -2.86 21.89 -34.49
N LYS A 232 -3.29 23.07 -34.96
CA LYS A 232 -2.47 24.28 -34.92
C LYS A 232 -2.22 24.77 -33.50
N ALA A 233 -3.23 24.71 -32.62
CA ALA A 233 -3.09 25.05 -31.21
C ALA A 233 -2.21 24.04 -30.46
N GLN A 234 -2.33 22.74 -30.81
CA GLN A 234 -1.50 21.71 -30.22
C GLN A 234 -0.02 21.83 -30.61
N VAL A 235 0.29 22.14 -31.84
CA VAL A 235 1.68 22.37 -32.32
C VAL A 235 2.30 23.59 -31.62
N ARG A 236 1.51 24.62 -31.35
CA ARG A 236 1.97 25.82 -30.62
C ARG A 236 2.05 25.65 -29.11
N ALA A 237 1.40 24.65 -28.58
CA ALA A 237 1.41 24.36 -27.13
C ALA A 237 2.84 24.06 -26.64
N LYS A 238 3.15 24.54 -25.43
CA LYS A 238 4.42 24.20 -24.80
C LYS A 238 4.52 22.70 -24.58
N SER A 239 5.65 22.11 -24.97
CA SER A 239 5.93 20.72 -24.67
C SER A 239 6.07 20.54 -23.15
N LEU A 240 5.35 19.58 -22.60
CA LEU A 240 5.34 19.27 -21.15
C LEU A 240 5.67 17.80 -20.98
N THR A 241 6.70 17.51 -20.22
CA THR A 241 7.02 16.15 -19.82
C THR A 241 6.22 15.74 -18.58
N TYR A 242 6.00 14.43 -18.44
CA TYR A 242 5.35 13.88 -17.25
C TYR A 242 6.05 14.28 -15.94
N ALA A 243 7.38 14.33 -15.93
CA ALA A 243 8.18 14.77 -14.78
C ALA A 243 7.93 16.24 -14.42
N GLN A 244 7.90 17.13 -15.42
CA GLN A 244 7.61 18.57 -15.23
C GLN A 244 6.18 18.77 -14.70
N ALA A 245 5.19 18.05 -15.23
CA ALA A 245 3.80 18.15 -14.75
C ALA A 245 3.69 17.74 -13.28
N ASN A 246 4.30 16.62 -12.91
CA ASN A 246 4.34 16.17 -11.51
C ASN A 246 5.01 17.20 -10.59
N ARG A 247 6.10 17.81 -11.06
CA ARG A 247 6.83 18.78 -10.28
C ARG A 247 6.05 20.08 -10.10
N LEU A 248 5.35 20.54 -11.14
CA LEU A 248 4.45 21.69 -11.01
C LEU A 248 3.35 21.45 -9.97
N GLU A 249 2.76 20.26 -9.96
CA GLU A 249 1.75 19.89 -8.95
C GLU A 249 2.32 19.94 -7.52
N GLU A 250 3.56 19.52 -7.33
CA GLU A 250 4.22 19.62 -6.03
C GLU A 250 4.57 21.10 -5.67
N LEU A 251 5.08 21.86 -6.63
CA LEU A 251 5.42 23.27 -6.44
C LEU A 251 4.17 24.11 -6.10
N TRP A 252 3.04 23.84 -6.73
CA TRP A 252 1.78 24.55 -6.46
C TRP A 252 1.25 24.38 -5.04
N LYS A 253 1.65 23.35 -4.31
CA LYS A 253 1.31 23.19 -2.89
C LYS A 253 2.00 24.25 -2.01
N THR A 254 3.19 24.73 -2.40
CA THR A 254 3.98 25.71 -1.65
C THR A 254 3.98 27.10 -2.30
N ASN A 255 3.98 27.16 -3.64
CA ASN A 255 3.96 28.38 -4.44
C ASN A 255 2.89 28.28 -5.54
N PRO A 256 1.67 28.77 -5.31
CA PRO A 256 0.58 28.70 -6.28
C PRO A 256 0.88 29.35 -7.64
N ASN A 257 1.87 30.26 -7.72
CA ASN A 257 2.22 30.99 -8.94
C ASN A 257 3.42 30.38 -9.68
N ALA A 258 3.94 29.22 -9.27
CA ALA A 258 5.04 28.57 -9.96
C ALA A 258 4.69 28.25 -11.42
N GLY A 259 5.66 28.52 -12.33
CA GLY A 259 5.55 28.23 -13.76
C GLY A 259 6.44 27.04 -14.18
N LEU A 260 6.40 26.70 -15.47
CA LEU A 260 7.26 25.67 -16.07
C LEU A 260 8.76 25.95 -15.85
N ASP A 261 9.15 27.21 -15.95
CA ASP A 261 10.55 27.61 -15.74
C ASP A 261 11.04 27.34 -14.31
N ASP A 262 10.14 27.41 -13.33
CA ASP A 262 10.44 27.07 -11.93
C ASP A 262 10.56 25.53 -11.73
N ALA A 263 9.88 24.77 -12.56
CA ALA A 263 10.01 23.31 -12.56
C ALA A 263 11.37 22.85 -13.12
N ASP A 264 11.96 23.60 -14.02
CA ASP A 264 13.24 23.30 -14.65
C ASP A 264 14.46 23.79 -13.82
N THR A 265 14.29 24.84 -13.01
CA THR A 265 15.40 25.47 -12.29
C THR A 265 15.81 24.79 -10.99
N LEU A 266 15.04 23.83 -10.49
CA LEU A 266 15.25 23.18 -9.19
C LEU A 266 15.93 21.80 -9.27
N ASP A 267 16.66 21.47 -10.35
CA ASP A 267 17.53 20.29 -10.44
C ASP A 267 18.80 20.37 -9.57
N LEU A 268 18.91 21.42 -8.73
CA LEU A 268 19.96 21.59 -7.74
C LEU A 268 19.61 21.07 -6.34
N ASP A 269 18.63 20.18 -6.22
CA ASP A 269 18.44 19.42 -4.99
C ASP A 269 19.62 18.49 -4.79
N GLU A 270 20.18 18.49 -3.59
CA GLU A 270 21.28 17.63 -3.13
C GLU A 270 21.17 16.24 -3.77
N GLU A 271 22.18 15.86 -4.55
CA GLU A 271 22.28 14.52 -5.15
C GLU A 271 22.15 13.49 -4.02
N LEU A 272 20.99 12.81 -3.98
CA LEU A 272 20.79 11.72 -3.06
C LEU A 272 21.81 10.63 -3.36
N GLN A 273 22.56 10.25 -2.34
CA GLN A 273 23.47 9.13 -2.49
C GLN A 273 22.64 7.84 -2.64
N PRO A 274 22.79 7.10 -3.74
CA PRO A 274 22.08 5.83 -3.91
C PRO A 274 22.55 4.80 -2.89
N VAL A 275 21.69 3.88 -2.55
CA VAL A 275 22.04 2.74 -1.69
C VAL A 275 23.17 1.95 -2.33
N ALA A 276 24.24 1.74 -1.57
CA ALA A 276 25.42 1.04 -2.02
C ALA A 276 25.42 -0.42 -1.52
N LEU A 277 26.10 -1.29 -2.24
CA LEU A 277 26.30 -2.67 -1.77
C LEU A 277 27.21 -2.73 -0.54
N ARG A 278 28.26 -1.88 -0.49
CA ARG A 278 29.27 -1.85 0.56
C ARG A 278 29.42 -0.44 1.14
N TYR A 279 29.65 -0.36 2.43
CA TYR A 279 29.87 0.88 3.18
C TYR A 279 31.20 0.78 3.94
N ALA A 280 31.93 1.88 4.01
CA ALA A 280 33.19 1.93 4.74
C ALA A 280 33.01 1.76 6.26
N ASP A 281 31.92 2.36 6.77
CA ASP A 281 31.53 2.30 8.19
C ASP A 281 30.02 2.54 8.36
N ALA A 282 29.52 2.46 9.58
CA ALA A 282 28.13 2.69 9.90
C ALA A 282 27.73 4.16 9.82
N TYR A 283 28.67 5.12 9.84
CA TYR A 283 28.34 6.53 9.61
C TYR A 283 28.01 6.78 8.14
N GLN A 284 28.78 6.20 7.21
CA GLN A 284 28.45 6.26 5.79
C GLN A 284 27.09 5.58 5.52
N TYR A 285 26.83 4.42 6.14
CA TYR A 285 25.54 3.73 6.07
C TYR A 285 24.39 4.66 6.53
N GLN A 286 24.54 5.30 7.69
CA GLN A 286 23.56 6.26 8.22
C GLN A 286 23.37 7.47 7.30
N ASN A 287 24.46 8.00 6.73
CA ASN A 287 24.43 9.16 5.84
C ASN A 287 23.71 8.88 4.50
N VAL A 288 23.68 7.61 4.06
CA VAL A 288 22.92 7.21 2.87
C VAL A 288 21.43 6.97 3.22
N PHE A 289 21.14 6.13 4.21
CA PHE A 289 19.77 5.76 4.52
C PHE A 289 18.97 6.84 5.25
N GLY A 290 19.61 7.70 6.05
CA GLY A 290 18.96 8.74 6.84
C GLY A 290 18.14 9.73 6.00
N PRO A 291 18.75 10.36 4.97
CA PRO A 291 18.03 11.24 4.04
C PRO A 291 16.92 10.53 3.27
N LEU A 292 17.12 9.27 2.83
CA LEU A 292 16.12 8.49 2.09
C LEU A 292 14.89 8.22 2.95
N LEU A 293 15.10 7.84 4.22
CA LEU A 293 13.99 7.66 5.17
C LEU A 293 13.26 8.98 5.43
N LYS A 294 13.97 10.11 5.51
CA LYS A 294 13.34 11.42 5.71
C LYS A 294 12.42 11.78 4.54
N ILE A 295 12.88 11.57 3.30
CA ILE A 295 12.07 11.81 2.11
C ILE A 295 10.83 10.91 2.09
N GLU A 296 10.95 9.65 2.44
CA GLU A 296 9.82 8.73 2.57
C GLU A 296 8.83 9.20 3.64
N ALA A 297 9.34 9.60 4.81
CA ALA A 297 8.53 10.12 5.91
C ALA A 297 7.78 11.41 5.55
N ASP A 298 8.47 12.35 4.89
CA ASP A 298 7.87 13.61 4.43
C ASP A 298 6.81 13.37 3.36
N HIS A 299 7.03 12.42 2.46
CA HIS A 299 6.05 12.01 1.45
C HIS A 299 4.82 11.36 2.10
N ASP A 300 4.99 10.40 3.01
CA ASP A 300 3.89 9.74 3.75
C ASP A 300 3.11 10.76 4.59
N ARG A 301 3.81 11.69 5.24
CA ARG A 301 3.18 12.81 5.98
C ARG A 301 2.31 13.65 5.07
N THR A 302 2.86 14.14 3.96
CA THR A 302 2.12 14.97 3.01
C THR A 302 0.91 14.23 2.45
N GLN A 303 1.06 12.94 2.13
CA GLN A 303 -0.02 12.12 1.62
C GLN A 303 -1.15 11.95 2.66
N LYS A 304 -0.83 11.74 3.94
CA LYS A 304 -1.84 11.61 5.01
C LYS A 304 -2.51 12.94 5.33
N GLU A 305 -1.74 14.02 5.45
CA GLU A 305 -2.28 15.36 5.71
C GLU A 305 -3.18 15.85 4.56
N SER A 306 -2.95 15.38 3.32
CA SER A 306 -3.83 15.69 2.18
C SER A 306 -5.17 14.93 2.20
N GLN A 307 -5.34 13.93 3.08
CA GLN A 307 -6.58 13.13 3.21
C GLN A 307 -7.59 13.81 4.15
N SER A 308 -7.74 15.14 4.08
CA SER A 308 -8.77 15.86 4.83
C SER A 308 -10.17 15.45 4.37
N LYS A 309 -11.10 15.33 5.31
CA LYS A 309 -12.52 15.08 5.06
C LYS A 309 -13.35 16.22 5.61
N ASP A 310 -14.10 16.86 4.73
CA ASP A 310 -14.92 18.03 5.05
C ASP A 310 -16.42 17.67 5.18
N GLY A 311 -17.19 18.59 5.77
CA GLY A 311 -18.64 18.46 5.82
C GLY A 311 -19.17 17.44 6.82
N LEU A 312 -18.37 17.07 7.81
CA LEU A 312 -18.75 16.08 8.83
C LEU A 312 -19.78 16.68 9.82
N ARG A 313 -20.68 15.80 10.26
CA ARG A 313 -21.57 16.08 11.40
C ARG A 313 -20.94 15.50 12.67
N VAL A 314 -20.70 16.35 13.66
CA VAL A 314 -20.12 15.98 14.95
C VAL A 314 -21.19 16.09 16.05
N ARG A 315 -21.29 15.06 16.87
CA ARG A 315 -22.05 15.04 18.12
C ARG A 315 -21.08 15.04 19.28
N TRP A 316 -21.29 15.90 20.24
CA TRP A 316 -20.42 16.06 21.40
C TRP A 316 -20.93 15.30 22.63
N ASP A 317 -20.01 14.77 23.42
CA ASP A 317 -20.28 14.16 24.70
C ASP A 317 -19.09 14.40 25.65
N VAL A 318 -19.25 14.02 26.92
CA VAL A 318 -18.21 14.10 27.94
C VAL A 318 -17.96 12.71 28.48
N GLY A 319 -16.73 12.20 28.35
CA GLY A 319 -16.32 10.93 28.89
C GLY A 319 -16.31 10.90 30.42
N LEU A 320 -16.23 9.70 31.00
CA LEU A 320 -16.13 9.48 32.44
C LEU A 320 -14.91 10.19 33.07
N ASN A 321 -13.85 10.39 32.30
CA ASN A 321 -12.63 11.10 32.64
C ASN A 321 -12.73 12.63 32.43
N LYS A 322 -13.95 13.16 32.27
CA LYS A 322 -14.25 14.59 31.97
C LYS A 322 -13.61 15.10 30.66
N ARG A 323 -13.06 14.25 29.83
CA ARG A 323 -12.55 14.61 28.51
C ARG A 323 -13.69 14.72 27.50
N ARG A 324 -13.54 15.63 26.54
CA ARG A 324 -14.49 15.81 25.45
C ARG A 324 -14.39 14.65 24.47
N LEU A 325 -15.56 14.13 24.09
CA LEU A 325 -15.70 13.09 23.06
C LEU A 325 -16.45 13.65 21.86
N ALA A 326 -15.89 13.47 20.68
CA ALA A 326 -16.51 13.83 19.41
C ALA A 326 -16.95 12.54 18.69
N TYR A 327 -18.23 12.43 18.36
CA TYR A 327 -18.82 11.32 17.61
C TYR A 327 -19.12 11.81 16.20
N PHE A 328 -18.62 11.12 15.19
CA PHE A 328 -18.89 11.40 13.79
C PHE A 328 -18.81 10.15 12.94
N SER A 329 -19.48 10.15 11.79
CA SER A 329 -19.40 9.09 10.79
C SER A 329 -18.92 9.67 9.48
N PHE A 330 -18.22 8.84 8.71
CA PHE A 330 -17.86 9.17 7.33
C PHE A 330 -19.00 8.79 6.38
N PRO A 331 -19.21 9.53 5.27
CA PRO A 331 -20.14 9.13 4.23
C PRO A 331 -19.81 7.73 3.69
N ALA A 332 -20.83 6.91 3.47
CA ALA A 332 -20.68 5.51 3.06
C ALA A 332 -19.99 5.32 1.69
N ASP A 333 -19.94 6.36 0.86
CA ASP A 333 -19.40 6.33 -0.51
C ASP A 333 -17.94 6.76 -0.63
N GLU A 334 -17.30 7.15 0.49
CA GLU A 334 -15.90 7.59 0.46
C GLU A 334 -14.96 6.46 0.89
N GLU A 335 -13.87 6.28 0.12
CA GLU A 335 -12.73 5.44 0.51
C GLU A 335 -12.19 5.92 1.85
N ILE A 336 -12.59 5.25 2.92
CA ILE A 336 -12.05 5.53 4.25
C ILE A 336 -10.72 4.79 4.34
N THR A 337 -9.63 5.53 4.48
CA THR A 337 -8.39 4.97 5.03
C THR A 337 -8.78 4.21 6.28
N ARG A 338 -8.43 2.93 6.40
CA ARG A 338 -8.81 2.09 7.54
C ARG A 338 -8.33 2.72 8.83
N LEU A 339 -9.22 3.49 9.48
CA LEU A 339 -8.99 3.98 10.82
C LEU A 339 -8.96 2.80 11.80
N VAL A 340 -8.03 2.86 12.72
CA VAL A 340 -7.95 1.93 13.84
C VAL A 340 -8.01 2.67 15.16
N VAL A 341 -8.45 1.99 16.20
CA VAL A 341 -8.41 2.52 17.57
C VAL A 341 -6.96 2.92 17.90
N GLY A 342 -6.78 4.15 18.37
CA GLY A 342 -5.48 4.72 18.69
C GLY A 342 -4.92 5.65 17.61
N ASP A 343 -5.54 5.75 16.43
CA ASP A 343 -5.14 6.73 15.41
C ASP A 343 -5.39 8.16 15.92
N ALA A 344 -4.47 9.06 15.58
CA ALA A 344 -4.58 10.47 15.91
C ALA A 344 -5.25 11.23 14.77
N LEU A 345 -6.25 12.04 15.12
CA LEU A 345 -7.00 12.86 14.18
C LEU A 345 -7.05 14.31 14.67
N ARG A 346 -7.13 15.24 13.74
CA ARG A 346 -7.40 16.66 14.00
C ARG A 346 -8.76 17.04 13.45
N LEU A 347 -9.66 17.49 14.34
CA LEU A 347 -10.91 18.11 13.96
C LEU A 347 -10.72 19.61 13.78
N ARG A 348 -11.29 20.17 12.73
CA ARG A 348 -11.32 21.61 12.44
C ARG A 348 -12.74 22.08 12.22
N HIS A 349 -12.99 23.35 12.58
CA HIS A 349 -14.22 24.08 12.24
C HIS A 349 -13.83 25.47 11.73
N SER A 350 -14.31 25.84 10.53
CA SER A 350 -13.82 27.00 9.79
C SER A 350 -14.36 28.36 10.25
N GLY A 351 -15.41 28.38 11.08
CA GLY A 351 -16.05 29.65 11.47
C GLY A 351 -16.90 29.50 12.71
N TYR A 352 -16.28 29.27 13.87
CA TYR A 352 -17.00 29.19 15.15
C TYR A 352 -17.09 30.59 15.81
N PRO A 353 -18.30 31.07 16.13
CA PRO A 353 -18.45 32.30 16.88
C PRO A 353 -18.14 32.10 18.36
N SER A 354 -16.82 32.13 18.71
CA SER A 354 -16.41 32.18 20.12
C SER A 354 -16.86 33.49 20.78
N LYS A 355 -17.10 33.46 22.10
CA LYS A 355 -17.44 34.67 22.89
C LYS A 355 -16.31 35.71 22.84
N GLU A 356 -15.07 35.30 22.61
CA GLU A 356 -13.89 36.19 22.60
C GLU A 356 -13.50 36.63 21.18
N THR A 357 -13.72 35.80 20.16
CA THR A 357 -13.38 36.11 18.75
C THR A 357 -14.44 35.53 17.81
N PRO A 358 -15.45 36.30 17.37
CA PRO A 358 -16.45 35.82 16.44
C PRO A 358 -15.84 35.44 15.09
N GLY A 359 -16.03 34.18 14.68
CA GLY A 359 -15.57 33.67 13.38
C GLY A 359 -14.13 33.16 13.35
N ALA A 360 -13.45 32.99 14.47
CA ALA A 360 -12.13 32.36 14.51
C ALA A 360 -12.21 30.86 14.22
N PRO A 361 -11.29 30.29 13.42
CA PRO A 361 -11.23 28.87 13.19
C PRO A 361 -10.85 28.13 14.49
N TRP A 362 -11.50 26.98 14.74
CA TRP A 362 -11.18 26.10 15.86
C TRP A 362 -10.49 24.83 15.36
N THR A 363 -9.53 24.35 16.14
CA THR A 363 -8.85 23.08 15.91
C THR A 363 -8.69 22.31 17.21
N GLY A 364 -8.98 21.00 17.18
CA GLY A 364 -8.78 20.10 18.31
C GLY A 364 -8.18 18.79 17.85
N GLU A 365 -7.13 18.33 18.54
CA GLU A 365 -6.51 17.04 18.24
C GLU A 365 -6.97 15.99 19.27
N GLY A 366 -7.19 14.79 18.78
CA GLY A 366 -7.64 13.67 19.60
C GLY A 366 -7.15 12.33 19.08
N VAL A 367 -7.56 11.28 19.79
CA VAL A 367 -7.26 9.90 19.44
C VAL A 367 -8.55 9.11 19.32
N VAL A 368 -8.65 8.26 18.32
CA VAL A 368 -9.78 7.35 18.13
C VAL A 368 -9.84 6.39 19.32
N LEU A 369 -10.91 6.50 20.12
CA LEU A 369 -11.10 5.69 21.31
C LEU A 369 -11.76 4.35 20.98
N LYS A 370 -12.80 4.39 20.12
CA LYS A 370 -13.58 3.22 19.70
C LYS A 370 -14.43 3.54 18.47
N PHE A 371 -15.00 2.50 17.89
CA PHE A 371 -16.08 2.58 16.92
C PHE A 371 -17.38 2.12 17.59
N THR A 372 -18.49 2.80 17.28
CA THR A 372 -19.81 2.35 17.75
C THR A 372 -20.40 1.29 16.83
N ASP A 373 -21.45 0.60 17.26
CA ASP A 373 -22.19 -0.38 16.43
C ASP A 373 -22.83 0.24 15.18
N ARG A 374 -22.89 1.59 15.11
CA ARG A 374 -23.36 2.36 13.96
C ARG A 374 -22.23 2.88 13.07
N GLU A 375 -21.03 2.34 13.23
CA GLU A 375 -19.82 2.78 12.52
C GLU A 375 -19.42 4.25 12.77
N GLU A 376 -19.92 4.87 13.87
CA GLU A 376 -19.44 6.19 14.27
C GLU A 376 -18.06 6.09 14.92
N VAL A 377 -17.16 6.98 14.52
CA VAL A 377 -15.85 7.17 15.16
C VAL A 377 -16.05 7.95 16.46
N VAL A 378 -15.48 7.47 17.56
CA VAL A 378 -15.43 8.20 18.83
C VAL A 378 -14.02 8.72 19.06
N LEU A 379 -13.84 10.03 18.96
CA LEU A 379 -12.56 10.72 19.12
C LEU A 379 -12.49 11.36 20.51
N GLU A 380 -11.49 10.98 21.31
CA GLU A 380 -11.20 11.63 22.60
C GLU A 380 -10.23 12.81 22.36
N LEU A 381 -10.66 14.03 22.64
CA LEU A 381 -9.83 15.22 22.45
C LEU A 381 -8.72 15.29 23.51
N ARG A 382 -7.50 15.58 23.05
CA ARG A 382 -6.30 15.84 23.86
C ARG A 382 -5.98 17.32 23.94
N SER A 383 -6.16 18.04 22.83
CA SER A 383 -5.97 19.49 22.75
C SER A 383 -7.24 20.15 22.17
N GLY A 384 -7.44 21.45 22.44
CA GLY A 384 -8.62 22.20 22.00
C GLY A 384 -9.94 21.80 22.67
N ALA A 385 -9.90 20.96 23.73
CA ALA A 385 -11.09 20.44 24.39
C ALA A 385 -11.88 21.52 25.15
N ASN A 386 -11.22 22.55 25.70
CA ASN A 386 -11.85 23.61 26.47
C ASN A 386 -12.65 24.57 25.58
N ASP A 387 -12.14 24.82 24.39
CA ASP A 387 -12.72 25.78 23.43
C ASP A 387 -13.51 25.07 22.34
N ALA A 388 -13.84 23.79 22.53
CA ALA A 388 -14.57 22.99 21.56
C ALA A 388 -15.96 23.57 21.28
N PRO A 389 -16.36 23.69 20.00
CA PRO A 389 -17.65 24.25 19.57
C PRO A 389 -18.78 23.23 19.82
N VAL A 390 -19.16 23.06 21.08
CA VAL A 390 -20.12 22.02 21.54
C VAL A 390 -21.54 22.27 21.05
N GLU A 391 -21.87 23.52 20.76
CA GLU A 391 -23.20 23.92 20.28
C GLU A 391 -23.34 23.68 18.76
N GLU A 392 -22.21 23.54 18.04
CA GLU A 392 -22.21 23.31 16.61
C GLU A 392 -22.15 21.80 16.31
N THR A 393 -22.91 21.39 15.31
CA THR A 393 -22.98 19.99 14.87
C THR A 393 -22.57 19.77 13.41
N LEU A 394 -22.41 20.82 12.62
CA LEU A 394 -22.15 20.81 11.18
C LEU A 394 -20.90 21.63 10.85
N GLY A 395 -20.32 21.40 9.67
CA GLY A 395 -19.19 22.20 9.18
C GLY A 395 -17.85 21.79 9.75
N PHE A 396 -17.74 20.58 10.27
CA PHE A 396 -16.47 20.05 10.74
C PHE A 396 -15.70 19.37 9.61
N SER A 397 -14.38 19.47 9.70
CA SER A 397 -13.42 18.75 8.87
C SER A 397 -12.51 17.92 9.74
N VAL A 398 -12.08 16.78 9.24
CA VAL A 398 -11.12 15.92 9.94
C VAL A 398 -9.87 15.73 9.11
N ASP A 399 -8.70 15.93 9.71
CA ASP A 399 -7.39 15.62 9.13
C ASP A 399 -6.80 14.40 9.81
N PHE A 400 -6.15 13.55 9.01
CA PHE A 400 -5.41 12.39 9.50
C PHE A 400 -4.01 12.83 9.91
N LEU A 401 -3.65 12.64 11.18
CA LEU A 401 -2.33 13.00 11.66
C LEU A 401 -1.33 11.88 11.35
N TRP A 402 -0.18 12.30 10.85
CA TRP A 402 0.92 11.38 10.58
C TRP A 402 1.62 10.95 11.88
N ASN A 403 2.06 9.69 11.93
CA ASN A 403 2.76 9.13 13.07
C ASN A 403 4.23 8.83 12.72
N SER A 404 5.15 9.53 13.36
CA SER A 404 6.60 9.44 13.10
C SER A 404 7.29 8.20 13.72
N ILE A 405 6.61 7.41 14.56
CA ILE A 405 7.23 6.37 15.39
C ILE A 405 8.09 5.39 14.58
N SER A 406 7.62 4.95 13.41
CA SER A 406 8.38 4.01 12.57
C SER A 406 9.67 4.63 12.07
N PHE A 407 9.57 5.89 11.62
CA PHE A 407 10.70 6.66 11.14
C PHE A 407 11.70 6.95 12.25
N ASP A 408 11.24 7.44 13.41
CA ASP A 408 12.08 7.78 14.56
C ASP A 408 12.85 6.56 15.07
N ARG A 409 12.20 5.40 15.14
CA ARG A 409 12.83 4.15 15.55
C ARG A 409 13.91 3.66 14.58
N ALA A 410 13.66 3.78 13.27
CA ALA A 410 14.64 3.43 12.25
C ALA A 410 15.84 4.39 12.28
N GLN A 411 15.62 5.70 12.45
CA GLN A 411 16.71 6.69 12.63
C GLN A 411 17.52 6.41 13.90
N ALA A 412 16.84 6.13 15.01
CA ALA A 412 17.50 5.79 16.27
C ALA A 412 18.34 4.49 16.15
N ALA A 413 17.84 3.51 15.41
CA ALA A 413 18.56 2.27 15.17
C ALA A 413 19.84 2.47 14.36
N MET A 414 19.79 3.26 13.29
CA MET A 414 21.00 3.60 12.51
C MET A 414 22.01 4.37 13.33
N LYS A 415 21.54 5.30 14.17
CA LYS A 415 22.41 6.04 15.08
C LYS A 415 23.06 5.12 16.11
N ALA A 416 22.32 4.21 16.71
CA ALA A 416 22.86 3.22 17.65
C ALA A 416 23.86 2.29 16.96
N PHE A 417 23.58 1.85 15.73
CA PHE A 417 24.49 1.03 14.94
C PHE A 417 25.83 1.73 14.66
N ALA A 418 25.82 3.06 14.49
CA ALA A 418 27.02 3.86 14.26
C ALA A 418 27.83 4.19 15.54
N LEU A 419 27.15 4.34 16.69
CA LEU A 419 27.76 4.84 17.93
C LEU A 419 28.06 3.76 18.97
N ASP A 420 27.27 2.69 19.00
CA ASP A 420 27.37 1.63 20.01
C ASP A 420 27.94 0.35 19.41
N GLU A 421 29.23 0.10 19.66
CA GLU A 421 29.96 -1.10 19.24
C GLU A 421 29.36 -2.40 19.83
N THR A 422 28.54 -2.31 20.88
CA THR A 422 27.87 -3.45 21.52
C THR A 422 26.49 -3.75 20.95
N SER A 423 25.98 -2.87 20.07
CA SER A 423 24.66 -2.97 19.46
C SER A 423 24.47 -4.27 18.68
N VAL A 424 25.52 -4.73 17.99
CA VAL A 424 25.60 -6.02 17.29
C VAL A 424 26.97 -6.66 17.51
N SER A 425 27.13 -7.97 17.19
CA SER A 425 28.47 -8.57 17.19
C SER A 425 29.33 -8.00 16.07
N GLY A 426 30.65 -7.85 16.32
CA GLY A 426 31.57 -7.33 15.31
C GLY A 426 31.54 -8.11 13.98
N TYR A 427 31.31 -9.43 14.03
CA TYR A 427 31.13 -10.24 12.83
C TYR A 427 29.89 -9.80 12.01
N ILE A 428 28.74 -9.63 12.66
CA ILE A 428 27.50 -9.19 11.99
C ILE A 428 27.65 -7.73 11.52
N TYR A 429 28.29 -6.86 12.32
CA TYR A 429 28.56 -5.48 11.95
C TYR A 429 29.30 -5.38 10.60
N HIS A 430 30.43 -6.07 10.48
CA HIS A 430 31.21 -6.04 9.24
C HIS A 430 30.45 -6.69 8.06
N LEU A 431 29.69 -7.74 8.31
CA LEU A 431 28.91 -8.41 7.27
C LEU A 431 27.77 -7.53 6.76
N LEU A 432 27.09 -6.81 7.65
CA LEU A 432 26.03 -5.85 7.26
C LEU A 432 26.58 -4.67 6.46
N LEU A 433 27.81 -4.22 6.72
CA LEU A 433 28.47 -3.19 5.93
C LEU A 433 29.03 -3.70 4.59
N GLY A 434 28.97 -5.03 4.36
CA GLY A 434 29.47 -5.65 3.14
C GLY A 434 30.98 -5.85 3.11
N HIS A 435 31.64 -5.80 4.26
CA HIS A 435 33.07 -6.12 4.37
C HIS A 435 33.33 -7.61 4.14
N ASP A 436 34.45 -7.93 3.55
CA ASP A 436 34.87 -9.33 3.38
C ASP A 436 35.26 -9.90 4.74
N VAL A 437 34.48 -10.83 5.25
CA VAL A 437 34.67 -11.48 6.56
C VAL A 437 34.83 -12.99 6.36
N GLU A 438 35.84 -13.55 6.95
CA GLU A 438 36.02 -15.02 6.93
C GLU A 438 34.85 -15.71 7.64
N PRO A 439 34.24 -16.76 7.02
CA PRO A 439 33.16 -17.49 7.63
C PRO A 439 33.55 -18.06 8.99
N LYS A 440 32.94 -17.60 10.05
CA LYS A 440 33.19 -18.04 11.42
C LYS A 440 32.01 -18.85 11.92
N PRO A 441 32.10 -20.21 11.92
CA PRO A 441 31.02 -21.02 12.49
C PRO A 441 30.90 -20.79 14.00
N LEU A 442 29.67 -20.92 14.50
CA LEU A 442 29.43 -20.88 15.94
C LEU A 442 30.03 -22.08 16.62
N THR A 443 30.86 -21.84 17.63
CA THR A 443 31.47 -22.89 18.45
C THR A 443 30.53 -23.30 19.60
N ASN A 444 30.64 -24.54 20.08
CA ASN A 444 29.87 -25.09 21.21
C ASN A 444 28.37 -25.24 20.95
N VAL A 445 27.94 -25.46 19.72
CA VAL A 445 26.54 -25.71 19.37
C VAL A 445 26.23 -27.20 19.50
N VAL A 446 25.21 -27.54 20.26
CA VAL A 446 24.70 -28.91 20.37
C VAL A 446 23.69 -29.13 19.23
N LEU A 447 24.08 -29.88 18.20
CA LEU A 447 23.17 -30.24 17.12
C LEU A 447 22.24 -31.38 17.57
N PRO A 448 20.92 -31.22 17.54
CA PRO A 448 20.00 -32.30 17.88
C PRO A 448 20.03 -33.38 16.78
N LYS A 449 19.78 -34.64 17.19
CA LYS A 449 19.72 -35.78 16.24
C LYS A 449 18.57 -35.64 15.21
N LYS A 450 17.45 -35.05 15.63
CA LYS A 450 16.30 -34.72 14.79
C LYS A 450 15.98 -33.25 14.89
N MET A 451 15.81 -32.58 13.76
CA MET A 451 15.34 -31.21 13.68
C MET A 451 13.80 -31.19 13.71
N SER A 452 13.24 -31.34 14.91
CA SER A 452 11.79 -31.33 15.12
C SER A 452 11.43 -30.50 16.34
N ALA A 453 10.22 -29.97 16.37
CA ALA A 453 9.65 -29.31 17.54
C ALA A 453 8.37 -30.03 17.96
N PRO A 454 8.02 -30.04 19.26
CA PRO A 454 6.78 -30.64 19.74
C PRO A 454 5.56 -30.04 19.04
N ASN A 455 4.56 -30.85 18.76
CA ASN A 455 3.25 -30.47 18.18
C ASN A 455 3.34 -29.74 16.82
N LEU A 456 4.48 -29.74 16.17
CA LEU A 456 4.63 -29.28 14.78
C LEU A 456 4.84 -30.45 13.83
N PRO A 457 4.45 -30.30 12.54
CA PRO A 457 4.72 -31.31 11.53
C PRO A 457 6.22 -31.60 11.38
N PRO A 458 6.62 -32.83 11.02
CA PRO A 458 7.99 -33.14 10.71
C PRO A 458 8.49 -32.31 9.53
N LEU A 459 9.73 -31.85 9.62
CA LEU A 459 10.37 -31.11 8.53
C LEU A 459 10.74 -32.04 7.37
N ASN A 460 10.65 -31.54 6.15
CA ASN A 460 11.23 -32.20 4.98
C ASN A 460 12.74 -31.96 4.90
N HIS A 461 13.41 -32.63 3.98
CA HIS A 461 14.86 -32.57 3.84
C HIS A 461 15.41 -31.13 3.71
N SER A 462 14.81 -30.28 2.85
CA SER A 462 15.28 -28.90 2.64
C SER A 462 15.05 -28.02 3.87
N GLN A 463 13.95 -28.22 4.59
CA GLN A 463 13.63 -27.53 5.84
C GLN A 463 14.57 -27.97 6.98
N GLU A 464 14.87 -29.29 7.07
CA GLU A 464 15.80 -29.83 8.05
C GLU A 464 17.23 -29.30 7.81
N ALA A 465 17.66 -29.28 6.54
CA ALA A 465 18.96 -28.72 6.16
C ALA A 465 19.05 -27.22 6.53
N ALA A 466 18.01 -26.43 6.28
CA ALA A 466 17.93 -25.03 6.69
C ALA A 466 18.04 -24.86 8.21
N ALA A 467 17.25 -25.60 8.98
CA ALA A 467 17.29 -25.55 10.45
C ALA A 467 18.65 -25.94 11.01
N ARG A 468 19.27 -26.97 10.44
CA ARG A 468 20.61 -27.43 10.85
C ARG A 468 21.70 -26.40 10.57
N SER A 469 21.64 -25.78 9.40
CA SER A 469 22.61 -24.74 8.98
C SER A 469 22.52 -23.49 9.87
N VAL A 470 21.31 -23.06 10.19
CA VAL A 470 21.07 -21.90 11.07
C VAL A 470 21.77 -22.06 12.43
N LEU A 471 21.71 -23.24 13.03
CA LEU A 471 22.32 -23.46 14.36
C LEU A 471 23.84 -23.30 14.34
N THR A 472 24.50 -23.41 13.20
CA THR A 472 25.97 -23.37 13.10
C THR A 472 26.51 -22.02 12.58
N ARG A 473 25.65 -21.13 12.10
CA ARG A 473 26.06 -19.88 11.47
C ARG A 473 25.59 -18.63 12.23
N PRO A 474 26.41 -17.57 12.32
CA PRO A 474 26.00 -16.30 12.91
C PRO A 474 24.92 -15.57 12.10
N LEU A 475 24.99 -15.66 10.77
CA LEU A 475 23.96 -15.14 9.86
C LEU A 475 23.51 -16.25 8.91
N SER A 476 22.20 -16.36 8.73
CA SER A 476 21.59 -17.29 7.79
C SER A 476 20.44 -16.65 7.04
N LEU A 477 20.42 -16.82 5.71
CA LEU A 477 19.32 -16.43 4.85
C LEU A 477 18.56 -17.70 4.44
N ILE A 478 17.23 -17.69 4.60
CA ILE A 478 16.35 -18.79 4.18
C ILE A 478 15.38 -18.24 3.14
N GLN A 479 15.54 -18.70 1.89
CA GLN A 479 14.59 -18.41 0.84
C GLN A 479 13.45 -19.42 0.91
N GLY A 480 12.24 -18.93 1.13
CA GLY A 480 11.03 -19.73 1.21
C GLY A 480 10.01 -19.37 0.13
N PRO A 481 10.03 -20.00 -1.04
CA PRO A 481 9.01 -19.86 -2.06
C PRO A 481 7.59 -20.04 -1.53
N PRO A 482 6.54 -19.61 -2.28
CA PRO A 482 5.15 -19.72 -1.83
C PRO A 482 4.76 -21.14 -1.44
N GLY A 483 4.18 -21.31 -0.26
CA GLY A 483 3.68 -22.61 0.19
C GLY A 483 4.72 -23.62 0.68
N THR A 484 6.00 -23.25 0.80
CA THR A 484 7.08 -24.15 1.23
C THR A 484 7.20 -24.31 2.75
N GLY A 485 6.25 -23.76 3.53
CA GLY A 485 6.19 -23.95 4.97
C GLY A 485 7.19 -23.08 5.76
N LYS A 486 7.48 -21.85 5.30
CA LYS A 486 8.33 -20.86 6.00
C LYS A 486 8.00 -20.79 7.49
N THR A 487 6.74 -20.52 7.84
CA THR A 487 6.30 -20.32 9.24
C THR A 487 6.54 -21.54 10.13
N VAL A 488 6.34 -22.77 9.62
CA VAL A 488 6.61 -24.02 10.37
C VAL A 488 8.11 -24.20 10.55
N THR A 489 8.89 -23.91 9.51
CA THR A 489 10.35 -23.98 9.57
C THR A 489 10.90 -22.95 10.56
N SER A 490 10.42 -21.69 10.51
CA SER A 490 10.78 -20.61 11.43
C SER A 490 10.46 -20.98 12.88
N ALA A 491 9.24 -21.48 13.16
CA ALA A 491 8.85 -21.91 14.50
C ALA A 491 9.72 -23.06 15.02
N THR A 492 10.07 -24.03 14.16
CA THR A 492 10.99 -25.11 14.55
C THR A 492 12.40 -24.60 14.82
N ILE A 493 12.90 -23.65 14.02
CA ILE A 493 14.19 -22.99 14.25
C ILE A 493 14.18 -22.25 15.59
N VAL A 494 13.15 -21.47 15.87
CA VAL A 494 12.99 -20.74 17.14
C VAL A 494 13.03 -21.72 18.34
N TYR A 495 12.30 -22.84 18.22
CA TYR A 495 12.34 -23.88 19.25
C TYR A 495 13.76 -24.39 19.48
N GLN A 496 14.49 -24.70 18.41
CA GLN A 496 15.86 -25.19 18.53
C GLN A 496 16.85 -24.13 19.06
N LEU A 497 16.64 -22.85 18.71
CA LEU A 497 17.43 -21.73 19.25
C LEU A 497 17.19 -21.56 20.75
N ALA A 498 15.93 -21.61 21.20
CA ALA A 498 15.59 -21.54 22.63
C ALA A 498 16.18 -22.71 23.43
N GLN A 499 16.24 -23.92 22.84
CA GLN A 499 16.87 -25.11 23.47
C GLN A 499 18.39 -25.00 23.62
N GLN A 500 19.04 -24.06 22.95
CA GLN A 500 20.47 -23.78 23.18
C GLN A 500 20.73 -23.03 24.50
N HIS A 501 19.69 -22.50 25.14
CA HIS A 501 19.76 -21.76 26.41
C HIS A 501 20.77 -20.58 26.37
N LEU A 502 20.89 -19.92 25.22
CA LEU A 502 21.80 -18.78 25.04
C LEU A 502 21.15 -17.42 25.39
N GLY A 503 19.97 -17.43 25.96
CA GLY A 503 19.14 -16.29 26.26
C GLY A 503 17.79 -16.34 25.55
N GLN A 504 17.04 -15.27 25.65
CA GLN A 504 15.75 -15.13 24.98
C GLN A 504 15.93 -14.96 23.46
N VAL A 505 14.98 -15.48 22.70
CA VAL A 505 14.90 -15.28 21.25
C VAL A 505 13.90 -14.18 20.95
N ILE A 506 14.30 -13.16 20.17
CA ILE A 506 13.35 -12.21 19.60
C ILE A 506 12.97 -12.65 18.20
N VAL A 507 11.66 -12.63 17.92
CA VAL A 507 11.06 -13.03 16.66
C VAL A 507 10.31 -11.84 16.08
N CYS A 508 10.70 -11.42 14.88
CA CYS A 508 10.17 -10.24 14.22
C CYS A 508 9.56 -10.55 12.84
N ALA A 509 8.59 -9.75 12.44
CA ALA A 509 8.10 -9.69 11.06
C ALA A 509 7.62 -8.26 10.74
N PRO A 510 7.50 -7.86 9.47
CA PRO A 510 7.03 -6.53 9.10
C PRO A 510 5.57 -6.26 9.50
N SER A 511 4.71 -7.27 9.44
CA SER A 511 3.28 -7.13 9.71
C SER A 511 2.84 -7.82 11.00
N ASN A 512 1.80 -7.26 11.66
CA ASN A 512 1.20 -7.87 12.85
C ASN A 512 0.64 -9.27 12.56
N VAL A 513 0.02 -9.47 11.39
CA VAL A 513 -0.56 -10.75 11.00
C VAL A 513 0.52 -11.84 10.90
N ALA A 514 1.67 -11.52 10.31
CA ALA A 514 2.78 -12.47 10.21
C ALA A 514 3.34 -12.83 11.59
N VAL A 515 3.48 -11.83 12.48
CA VAL A 515 3.92 -12.07 13.87
C VAL A 515 2.93 -12.95 14.62
N ASP A 516 1.63 -12.69 14.50
CA ASP A 516 0.58 -13.43 15.21
C ASP A 516 0.53 -14.90 14.74
N GLN A 517 0.62 -15.14 13.41
CA GLN A 517 0.69 -16.49 12.83
C GLN A 517 1.92 -17.27 13.31
N LEU A 518 3.07 -16.58 13.42
CA LEU A 518 4.30 -17.23 13.88
C LEU A 518 4.26 -17.48 15.38
N ALA A 519 3.75 -16.54 16.18
CA ALA A 519 3.56 -16.68 17.63
C ALA A 519 2.67 -17.89 17.97
N GLU A 520 1.55 -18.07 17.26
CA GLU A 520 0.66 -19.24 17.40
C GLU A 520 1.40 -20.58 17.17
N LYS A 521 2.29 -20.62 16.16
CA LYS A 521 3.05 -21.85 15.87
C LYS A 521 4.15 -22.10 16.91
N ILE A 522 4.79 -21.04 17.40
CA ILE A 522 5.83 -21.16 18.44
C ILE A 522 5.19 -21.61 19.77
N GLU A 523 4.05 -21.06 20.17
CA GLU A 523 3.34 -21.48 21.37
C GLU A 523 3.03 -22.98 21.38
N ARG A 524 2.63 -23.54 20.24
CA ARG A 524 2.36 -24.99 20.12
C ARG A 524 3.54 -25.86 20.47
N THR A 525 4.76 -25.32 20.42
CA THR A 525 6.00 -26.06 20.82
C THR A 525 6.17 -26.17 22.33
N GLY A 526 5.33 -25.47 23.12
CA GLY A 526 5.40 -25.44 24.59
C GLY A 526 6.37 -24.39 25.14
N LEU A 527 6.94 -23.51 24.32
CA LEU A 527 7.74 -22.37 24.77
C LEU A 527 6.84 -21.26 25.35
N ARG A 528 7.38 -20.53 26.33
CA ARG A 528 6.72 -19.35 26.91
C ARG A 528 6.88 -18.19 25.93
N VAL A 529 5.78 -17.80 25.30
CA VAL A 529 5.75 -16.75 24.27
C VAL A 529 5.09 -15.50 24.83
N VAL A 530 5.70 -14.36 24.58
CA VAL A 530 5.10 -13.04 24.82
C VAL A 530 4.96 -12.33 23.48
N ARG A 531 3.74 -11.95 23.13
CA ARG A 531 3.42 -11.13 21.98
C ARG A 531 3.32 -9.66 22.41
N LEU A 532 4.33 -8.85 22.04
CA LEU A 532 4.33 -7.43 22.31
C LEU A 532 3.65 -6.67 21.14
N ALA A 533 2.46 -6.14 21.37
CA ALA A 533 1.75 -5.28 20.45
C ALA A 533 1.95 -3.79 20.79
N ALA A 534 1.77 -2.90 19.83
CA ALA A 534 1.68 -1.47 20.09
C ALA A 534 0.46 -1.19 20.97
N ARG A 535 0.56 -0.18 21.87
CA ARG A 535 -0.53 0.16 22.79
C ARG A 535 -1.84 0.54 22.09
N SER A 536 -1.74 1.16 20.93
CA SER A 536 -2.90 1.49 20.10
C SER A 536 -3.65 0.27 19.58
N ARG A 537 -3.03 -0.90 19.56
CA ARG A 537 -3.62 -2.16 19.10
C ARG A 537 -4.05 -3.10 20.24
N GLU A 538 -3.87 -2.73 21.49
CA GLU A 538 -4.27 -3.56 22.64
C GLU A 538 -5.78 -3.82 22.69
N ALA A 539 -6.59 -2.94 22.06
CA ALA A 539 -8.04 -3.10 21.93
C ALA A 539 -8.50 -3.88 20.67
N VAL A 540 -7.57 -4.26 19.80
CA VAL A 540 -7.90 -4.97 18.55
C VAL A 540 -7.87 -6.48 18.82
N ALA A 541 -8.98 -7.17 18.56
CA ALA A 541 -9.08 -8.62 18.71
C ALA A 541 -8.00 -9.35 17.88
N SER A 542 -7.30 -10.27 18.50
CA SER A 542 -6.27 -11.10 17.86
C SER A 542 -6.50 -12.57 18.17
N PRO A 543 -6.25 -13.48 17.23
CA PRO A 543 -6.35 -14.93 17.48
C PRO A 543 -5.36 -15.43 18.56
N VAL A 544 -4.33 -14.62 18.85
CA VAL A 544 -3.30 -14.89 19.87
C VAL A 544 -3.38 -13.92 21.05
N GLU A 545 -4.58 -13.43 21.37
CA GLU A 545 -4.79 -12.45 22.43
C GLU A 545 -4.20 -12.91 23.78
N HIS A 546 -4.35 -14.18 24.12
CA HIS A 546 -3.81 -14.79 25.34
C HIS A 546 -2.28 -14.76 25.43
N LEU A 547 -1.56 -14.58 24.32
CA LEU A 547 -0.12 -14.39 24.27
C LEU A 547 0.29 -12.94 24.40
N THR A 548 -0.63 -12.00 24.26
CA THR A 548 -0.31 -10.57 24.32
C THR A 548 0.11 -10.14 25.71
N LEU A 549 1.07 -9.22 25.77
CA LEU A 549 1.61 -8.73 27.04
C LEU A 549 0.50 -8.13 27.92
N HIS A 550 -0.43 -7.38 27.36
CA HIS A 550 -1.52 -6.76 28.13
C HIS A 550 -2.47 -7.81 28.72
N TYR A 551 -2.79 -8.87 27.97
CA TYR A 551 -3.62 -9.97 28.47
C TYR A 551 -2.90 -10.72 29.59
N GLN A 552 -1.63 -11.07 29.41
CA GLN A 552 -0.85 -11.77 30.43
C GLN A 552 -0.69 -10.90 31.69
N THR A 553 -0.52 -9.58 31.57
CA THR A 553 -0.47 -8.63 32.70
C THR A 553 -1.78 -8.63 33.50
N ALA A 554 -2.92 -8.73 32.81
CA ALA A 554 -4.23 -8.78 33.47
C ALA A 554 -4.50 -10.13 34.15
N HIS A 555 -3.91 -11.24 33.70
CA HIS A 555 -4.24 -12.59 34.15
C HIS A 555 -3.15 -13.25 35.03
N LEU A 556 -1.99 -12.62 35.19
CA LEU A 556 -0.95 -13.13 36.10
C LEU A 556 -1.45 -13.10 37.55
N ASP A 557 -1.23 -14.19 38.28
CA ASP A 557 -1.55 -14.28 39.70
C ASP A 557 -0.31 -14.04 40.55
N SER A 558 -0.13 -12.81 41.00
CA SER A 558 0.88 -12.40 41.98
C SER A 558 0.31 -11.39 42.97
N PRO A 559 0.92 -11.17 44.13
CA PRO A 559 0.46 -10.13 45.09
C PRO A 559 0.44 -8.73 44.47
N GLU A 560 1.39 -8.44 43.59
CA GLU A 560 1.52 -7.16 42.89
C GLU A 560 0.42 -6.98 41.83
N THR A 561 0.07 -8.07 41.16
CA THR A 561 -1.03 -8.07 40.17
C THR A 561 -2.38 -7.88 40.86
N ALA A 562 -2.55 -8.41 42.10
CA ALA A 562 -3.77 -8.19 42.89
C ALA A 562 -3.97 -6.69 43.21
N GLU A 563 -2.89 -5.99 43.55
CA GLU A 563 -2.92 -4.54 43.78
C GLU A 563 -3.16 -3.77 42.47
N PHE A 564 -2.49 -4.14 41.44
CA PHE A 564 -2.69 -3.56 40.11
C PHE A 564 -4.15 -3.72 39.65
N LYS A 565 -4.75 -4.91 39.78
CA LYS A 565 -6.15 -5.19 39.43
C LYS A 565 -7.12 -4.32 40.23
N LYS A 566 -6.85 -4.08 41.52
CA LYS A 566 -7.67 -3.17 42.36
C LYS A 566 -7.62 -1.73 41.87
N LEU A 567 -6.41 -1.24 41.53
CA LEU A 567 -6.24 0.11 41.02
C LEU A 567 -6.86 0.23 39.62
N GLN A 568 -6.75 -0.81 38.78
CA GLN A 568 -7.38 -0.85 37.47
C GLN A 568 -8.92 -0.82 37.57
N GLN A 569 -9.49 -1.65 38.44
CA GLN A 569 -10.93 -1.68 38.70
C GLN A 569 -11.42 -0.31 39.22
N LEU A 570 -10.67 0.29 40.17
CA LEU A 570 -11.01 1.65 40.65
C LEU A 570 -10.98 2.69 39.54
N LYS A 571 -10.00 2.55 38.61
CA LYS A 571 -9.91 3.40 37.41
C LYS A 571 -11.09 3.20 36.47
N ASP A 572 -11.52 1.97 36.29
CA ASP A 572 -12.65 1.62 35.40
C ASP A 572 -14.00 2.10 36.01
N GLU A 573 -14.15 2.05 37.36
CA GLU A 573 -15.34 2.51 38.06
C GLU A 573 -15.45 4.02 38.19
N LEU A 574 -14.34 4.72 38.46
CA LEU A 574 -14.31 6.16 38.69
C LEU A 574 -13.94 6.99 37.48
N GLY A 575 -13.40 6.35 36.42
CA GLY A 575 -12.86 7.01 35.24
C GLY A 575 -11.47 7.62 35.41
N GLU A 576 -11.10 8.03 36.62
CA GLU A 576 -9.78 8.61 36.95
C GLU A 576 -9.28 8.11 38.30
N LEU A 577 -7.95 8.04 38.45
CA LEU A 577 -7.29 7.78 39.72
C LEU A 577 -6.71 9.08 40.31
N SER A 578 -6.46 9.09 41.63
CA SER A 578 -5.67 10.15 42.20
C SER A 578 -4.26 10.20 41.60
N SER A 579 -3.58 11.35 41.59
CA SER A 579 -2.23 11.49 41.02
C SER A 579 -1.22 10.50 41.64
N ASN A 580 -1.38 10.15 42.88
CA ASN A 580 -0.54 9.16 43.57
C ASN A 580 -0.87 7.74 43.11
N ASP A 581 -2.16 7.42 43.02
CA ASP A 581 -2.60 6.08 42.57
C ASP A 581 -2.29 5.88 41.08
N GLU A 582 -2.40 6.92 40.26
CA GLU A 582 -1.98 6.86 38.83
C GLU A 582 -0.48 6.57 38.68
N ARG A 583 0.38 7.23 39.51
CA ARG A 583 1.82 6.94 39.52
C ARG A 583 2.10 5.50 40.03
N ARG A 584 1.37 5.05 41.04
CA ARG A 584 1.50 3.69 41.61
C ARG A 584 1.02 2.65 40.57
N HIS A 585 -0.11 2.85 39.93
CA HIS A 585 -0.64 2.02 38.84
C HIS A 585 0.36 1.88 37.72
N LYS A 586 0.92 3.00 37.19
CA LYS A 586 1.93 2.99 36.15
C LYS A 586 3.21 2.26 36.53
N ARG A 587 3.64 2.39 37.79
CA ARG A 587 4.82 1.71 38.29
C ARG A 587 4.61 0.20 38.41
N LEU A 588 3.48 -0.22 38.96
CA LEU A 588 3.12 -1.64 39.04
C LEU A 588 2.98 -2.27 37.67
N LYS A 589 2.27 -1.61 36.76
CA LYS A 589 2.14 -2.07 35.37
C LYS A 589 3.51 -2.32 34.72
N ARG A 590 4.42 -1.34 34.78
CA ARG A 590 5.78 -1.48 34.23
C ARG A 590 6.56 -2.62 34.85
N LYS A 591 6.43 -2.82 36.16
CA LYS A 591 7.12 -3.91 36.87
C LYS A 591 6.61 -5.27 36.43
N ILE A 592 5.28 -5.46 36.38
CA ILE A 592 4.65 -6.71 35.93
C ILE A 592 4.98 -6.99 34.45
N GLU A 593 4.87 -6.00 33.60
CA GLU A 593 5.24 -6.12 32.18
C GLU A 593 6.69 -6.58 32.01
N ARG A 594 7.63 -5.99 32.79
CA ARG A 594 9.04 -6.38 32.78
C ARG A 594 9.27 -7.81 33.25
N GLU A 595 8.59 -8.25 34.34
CA GLU A 595 8.67 -9.61 34.84
C GLU A 595 8.17 -10.64 33.83
N ILE A 596 7.06 -10.36 33.15
CA ILE A 596 6.50 -11.24 32.12
C ILE A 596 7.49 -11.36 30.95
N ILE A 597 8.02 -10.24 30.48
CA ILE A 597 9.00 -10.24 29.36
C ILE A 597 10.27 -11.01 29.81
N ALA A 598 10.78 -10.76 31.02
CA ALA A 598 11.97 -11.44 31.53
C ALA A 598 11.80 -12.95 31.68
N ALA A 599 10.59 -13.41 31.99
CA ALA A 599 10.26 -14.83 32.14
C ALA A 599 10.02 -15.56 30.82
N ALA A 600 9.85 -14.84 29.69
CA ALA A 600 9.57 -15.42 28.37
C ALA A 600 10.80 -16.14 27.80
N ASP A 601 10.58 -17.21 27.05
CA ASP A 601 11.61 -17.86 26.24
C ASP A 601 11.73 -17.15 24.87
N VAL A 602 10.60 -16.62 24.39
CA VAL A 602 10.47 -15.96 23.06
C VAL A 602 9.63 -14.70 23.17
N VAL A 603 10.14 -13.62 22.60
CA VAL A 603 9.41 -12.36 22.44
C VAL A 603 9.06 -12.16 20.98
N CYS A 604 7.77 -12.11 20.64
CA CYS A 604 7.26 -11.91 19.29
C CYS A 604 6.79 -10.46 19.10
N VAL A 605 7.33 -9.75 18.12
CA VAL A 605 7.07 -8.32 17.91
C VAL A 605 7.21 -7.94 16.43
N THR A 606 6.61 -6.83 15.98
CA THR A 606 6.92 -6.33 14.63
C THR A 606 8.34 -5.76 14.57
N ALA A 607 8.96 -5.71 13.37
CA ALA A 607 10.31 -5.16 13.22
C ALA A 607 10.43 -3.76 13.83
N VAL A 608 9.51 -2.87 13.51
CA VAL A 608 9.42 -1.52 14.12
C VAL A 608 9.08 -1.60 15.62
N GLY A 609 8.25 -2.56 16.01
CA GLY A 609 7.87 -2.78 17.41
C GLY A 609 9.02 -3.19 18.31
N ALA A 610 10.10 -3.78 17.78
CA ALA A 610 11.31 -4.10 18.55
C ALA A 610 11.96 -2.86 19.20
N GLY A 611 11.77 -1.67 18.60
CA GLY A 611 12.16 -0.39 19.21
C GLY A 611 11.20 0.15 20.27
N ASP A 612 10.31 -0.67 20.86
CA ASP A 612 9.43 -0.24 21.94
C ASP A 612 10.21 0.00 23.23
N PRO A 613 9.94 1.11 23.95
CA PRO A 613 10.63 1.42 25.22
C PRO A 613 10.53 0.33 26.28
N ARG A 614 9.51 -0.54 26.23
CA ARG A 614 9.38 -1.70 27.13
C ARG A 614 10.48 -2.74 26.94
N LEU A 615 11.15 -2.74 25.76
CA LEU A 615 12.26 -3.65 25.43
C LEU A 615 13.65 -3.00 25.60
N ALA A 616 13.75 -1.72 25.91
CA ALA A 616 15.01 -0.97 25.92
C ALA A 616 16.10 -1.58 26.84
N ASP A 617 15.68 -2.16 27.96
CA ASP A 617 16.58 -2.81 28.95
C ASP A 617 16.97 -4.25 28.57
N PHE A 618 16.35 -4.82 27.54
CA PHE A 618 16.58 -6.21 27.13
C PHE A 618 17.64 -6.30 26.04
N ARG A 619 18.36 -7.40 26.01
CA ARG A 619 19.33 -7.72 24.96
C ARG A 619 19.03 -9.10 24.39
N PHE A 620 18.90 -9.19 23.08
CA PHE A 620 18.54 -10.41 22.38
C PHE A 620 19.73 -10.91 21.54
N ARG A 621 20.36 -11.95 22.02
CA ARG A 621 21.47 -12.56 21.31
C ARG A 621 21.06 -13.23 19.99
N GLN A 622 19.84 -13.77 19.94
CA GLN A 622 19.29 -14.52 18.83
C GLN A 622 18.06 -13.79 18.27
N VAL A 623 18.11 -13.47 16.98
CA VAL A 623 17.07 -12.72 16.24
C VAL A 623 16.61 -13.57 15.06
N LEU A 624 15.31 -13.84 14.96
CA LEU A 624 14.69 -14.38 13.75
C LEU A 624 13.76 -13.35 13.16
N MET A 625 13.93 -13.06 11.87
CA MET A 625 13.07 -12.16 11.10
C MET A 625 12.35 -12.94 10.01
N ASP A 626 11.03 -13.08 10.12
CA ASP A 626 10.19 -13.69 9.08
C ASP A 626 9.68 -12.61 8.11
N GLU A 627 9.44 -12.98 6.86
CA GLU A 627 9.09 -12.06 5.75
C GLU A 627 10.04 -10.85 5.65
N SER A 628 11.33 -11.07 5.93
CA SER A 628 12.35 -10.01 6.01
C SER A 628 12.60 -9.27 4.68
N THR A 629 12.15 -9.83 3.56
CA THR A 629 12.19 -9.19 2.24
C THR A 629 11.12 -8.11 2.06
N GLN A 630 10.13 -8.02 2.94
CA GLN A 630 9.06 -7.02 2.88
C GLN A 630 9.31 -5.78 3.77
N ALA A 631 10.42 -5.77 4.52
CA ALA A 631 10.83 -4.63 5.35
C ALA A 631 11.99 -3.88 4.70
N THR A 632 12.00 -2.56 4.85
CA THR A 632 13.16 -1.75 4.44
C THR A 632 14.38 -2.11 5.29
N GLU A 633 15.56 -1.88 4.75
CA GLU A 633 16.80 -2.24 5.46
C GLU A 633 16.94 -1.56 6.84
N PRO A 634 16.63 -0.24 6.99
CA PRO A 634 16.62 0.40 8.31
C PRO A 634 15.61 -0.15 9.30
N GLU A 635 14.45 -0.65 8.83
CA GLU A 635 13.48 -1.33 9.71
C GLU A 635 14.02 -2.68 10.21
N CYS A 636 14.70 -3.42 9.33
CA CYS A 636 15.36 -4.67 9.70
C CYS A 636 16.47 -4.46 10.74
N LEU A 637 17.12 -3.29 10.73
CA LEU A 637 18.19 -2.97 11.67
C LEU A 637 17.69 -2.82 13.13
N ILE A 638 16.42 -2.39 13.33
CA ILE A 638 15.87 -2.12 14.68
C ILE A 638 16.02 -3.32 15.64
N PRO A 639 15.57 -4.54 15.32
CA PRO A 639 15.78 -5.68 16.21
C PRO A 639 17.25 -6.15 16.28
N LEU A 640 18.06 -5.88 15.25
CA LEU A 640 19.45 -6.35 15.23
C LEU A 640 20.34 -5.61 16.23
N ILE A 641 20.13 -4.30 16.40
CA ILE A 641 20.92 -3.46 17.33
C ILE A 641 20.70 -3.78 18.81
N MET A 642 19.80 -4.70 19.13
CA MET A 642 19.52 -5.12 20.50
C MET A 642 20.52 -6.17 21.03
N GLY A 643 21.72 -6.26 20.46
CA GLY A 643 22.79 -7.15 20.88
C GLY A 643 22.87 -8.45 20.09
N ALA A 644 22.43 -8.46 18.82
CA ALA A 644 22.39 -9.66 18.00
C ALA A 644 23.79 -10.27 17.78
N LYS A 645 23.90 -11.58 18.02
CA LYS A 645 25.08 -12.42 17.74
C LYS A 645 24.77 -13.55 16.78
N GLN A 646 23.48 -13.86 16.63
CA GLN A 646 22.99 -14.84 15.67
C GLN A 646 21.70 -14.31 15.04
N VAL A 647 21.68 -14.21 13.71
CA VAL A 647 20.59 -13.64 12.93
C VAL A 647 20.09 -14.64 11.90
N VAL A 648 18.80 -14.85 11.85
CA VAL A 648 18.10 -15.66 10.86
C VAL A 648 17.11 -14.80 10.13
N MET A 649 17.32 -14.60 8.85
CA MET A 649 16.40 -13.88 7.98
C MET A 649 15.68 -14.88 7.09
N VAL A 650 14.35 -14.89 7.18
CA VAL A 650 13.48 -15.74 6.37
C VAL A 650 12.66 -14.85 5.47
N GLY A 651 12.59 -15.14 4.19
CA GLY A 651 11.87 -14.32 3.23
C GLY A 651 11.92 -14.92 1.84
N ASP A 652 11.50 -14.15 0.86
CA ASP A 652 11.57 -14.55 -0.54
C ASP A 652 11.73 -13.30 -1.43
N HIS A 653 12.92 -13.08 -1.92
CA HIS A 653 13.25 -11.94 -2.78
C HIS A 653 12.63 -12.01 -4.19
N CYS A 654 12.09 -13.17 -4.57
CA CYS A 654 11.29 -13.31 -5.80
C CYS A 654 9.80 -12.93 -5.60
N GLN A 655 9.41 -12.49 -4.39
CA GLN A 655 8.09 -11.96 -4.08
C GLN A 655 8.16 -10.45 -3.84
N LEU A 656 7.06 -9.87 -3.36
CA LEU A 656 6.98 -8.43 -3.10
C LEU A 656 8.07 -7.96 -2.12
N GLY A 657 8.76 -6.89 -2.50
CA GLY A 657 9.74 -6.20 -1.66
C GLY A 657 9.11 -5.20 -0.69
N PRO A 658 9.93 -4.37 -0.04
CA PRO A 658 9.47 -3.30 0.83
C PRO A 658 8.60 -2.30 0.06
N VAL A 659 7.56 -1.80 0.72
CA VAL A 659 6.71 -0.75 0.18
C VAL A 659 7.38 0.60 0.42
N VAL A 660 7.72 1.30 -0.67
CA VAL A 660 8.27 2.66 -0.65
C VAL A 660 7.36 3.54 -1.50
N THR A 661 6.75 4.54 -0.87
CA THR A 661 5.74 5.40 -1.52
C THR A 661 6.36 6.56 -2.29
N SER A 662 7.51 7.07 -1.82
CA SER A 662 8.27 8.12 -2.51
C SER A 662 9.06 7.53 -3.68
N LYS A 663 8.73 7.94 -4.90
CA LYS A 663 9.48 7.53 -6.11
C LYS A 663 10.96 7.90 -6.03
N ARG A 664 11.31 9.05 -5.43
CA ARG A 664 12.70 9.49 -5.24
C ARG A 664 13.48 8.54 -4.33
N ALA A 665 12.90 8.16 -3.19
CA ALA A 665 13.52 7.23 -2.26
C ALA A 665 13.63 5.82 -2.86
N ALA A 666 12.61 5.38 -3.63
CA ALA A 666 12.63 4.10 -4.33
C ALA A 666 13.74 4.03 -5.40
N ARG A 667 13.89 5.07 -6.24
CA ARG A 667 14.95 5.17 -7.25
C ARG A 667 16.35 5.17 -6.64
N ALA A 668 16.51 5.80 -5.49
CA ALA A 668 17.77 5.79 -4.76
C ALA A 668 18.07 4.45 -4.05
N GLY A 669 17.18 3.45 -4.17
CA GLY A 669 17.40 2.10 -3.70
C GLY A 669 16.80 1.75 -2.32
N LEU A 670 16.00 2.63 -1.68
CA LEU A 670 15.36 2.33 -0.38
C LEU A 670 14.43 1.10 -0.45
N GLY A 671 13.91 0.77 -1.65
CA GLY A 671 13.09 -0.42 -1.88
C GLY A 671 13.86 -1.74 -1.93
N GLN A 672 15.19 -1.72 -1.92
CA GLN A 672 16.01 -2.93 -1.80
C GLN A 672 16.00 -3.43 -0.34
N SER A 673 15.64 -4.68 -0.12
CA SER A 673 15.68 -5.25 1.23
C SER A 673 17.11 -5.62 1.64
N MET A 674 17.37 -5.65 2.97
CA MET A 674 18.63 -6.17 3.52
C MET A 674 18.93 -7.59 3.05
N PHE A 675 17.91 -8.42 2.90
CA PHE A 675 18.02 -9.79 2.40
C PHE A 675 18.57 -9.82 0.97
N GLU A 676 18.04 -9.00 0.06
CA GLU A 676 18.51 -8.90 -1.34
C GLU A 676 19.93 -8.35 -1.42
N ARG A 677 20.25 -7.31 -0.64
CA ARG A 677 21.61 -6.75 -0.63
C ARG A 677 22.64 -7.77 -0.15
N LEU A 678 22.32 -8.55 0.89
CA LEU A 678 23.20 -9.61 1.38
C LEU A 678 23.40 -10.73 0.34
N ILE A 679 22.37 -11.09 -0.44
CA ILE A 679 22.55 -12.02 -1.57
C ILE A 679 23.51 -11.43 -2.62
N SER A 680 23.34 -10.15 -2.97
CA SER A 680 24.21 -9.44 -3.92
C SER A 680 25.66 -9.34 -3.44
N LEU A 681 25.87 -9.39 -2.12
CA LEU A 681 27.20 -9.50 -1.49
C LEU A 681 27.76 -10.93 -1.46
N GLY A 682 27.04 -11.90 -2.00
CA GLY A 682 27.48 -13.30 -2.09
C GLY A 682 27.06 -14.20 -0.92
N VAL A 683 26.20 -13.72 0.01
CA VAL A 683 25.65 -14.56 1.07
C VAL A 683 24.60 -15.51 0.46
N GLN A 684 24.94 -16.79 0.38
CA GLN A 684 24.06 -17.78 -0.27
C GLN A 684 22.84 -18.12 0.61
N PRO A 685 21.60 -17.91 0.13
CA PRO A 685 20.40 -18.31 0.85
C PRO A 685 20.17 -19.82 0.75
N ILE A 686 19.61 -20.41 1.79
CA ILE A 686 19.15 -21.80 1.79
C ILE A 686 17.72 -21.82 1.27
N ARG A 687 17.47 -22.41 0.10
CA ARG A 687 16.17 -22.47 -0.55
C ARG A 687 15.35 -23.65 -0.05
N LEU A 688 14.13 -23.38 0.42
CA LEU A 688 13.11 -24.41 0.66
C LEU A 688 12.52 -24.84 -0.69
N GLN A 689 12.44 -26.15 -0.95
CA GLN A 689 12.18 -26.66 -2.29
C GLN A 689 10.78 -27.27 -2.47
N VAL A 690 10.09 -27.67 -1.39
CA VAL A 690 8.83 -28.40 -1.49
C VAL A 690 7.66 -27.53 -1.07
N GLN A 691 6.72 -27.26 -2.01
CA GLN A 691 5.49 -26.52 -1.73
C GLN A 691 4.34 -27.48 -1.35
N TYR A 692 3.48 -27.05 -0.40
CA TYR A 692 2.35 -27.81 0.13
C TYR A 692 1.01 -27.05 0.00
N ARG A 693 1.00 -25.86 -0.57
CA ARG A 693 -0.16 -24.96 -0.63
C ARG A 693 -1.00 -25.20 -1.87
N MET A 694 -0.37 -25.12 -3.04
CA MET A 694 -1.04 -25.00 -4.33
C MET A 694 -1.26 -26.35 -4.97
N HIS A 695 -2.35 -26.45 -5.78
CA HIS A 695 -2.46 -27.51 -6.77
C HIS A 695 -1.24 -27.49 -7.71
N PRO A 696 -0.70 -28.66 -8.14
CA PRO A 696 0.50 -28.71 -8.99
C PRO A 696 0.43 -27.84 -10.25
N CYS A 697 -0.72 -27.73 -10.92
CA CYS A 697 -0.85 -26.87 -12.09
C CYS A 697 -0.73 -25.37 -11.77
N LEU A 698 -1.12 -24.92 -10.56
CA LEU A 698 -1.00 -23.54 -10.13
C LEU A 698 0.43 -23.17 -9.72
N SER A 699 1.23 -24.16 -9.27
CA SER A 699 2.61 -23.95 -8.89
C SER A 699 3.59 -23.97 -10.08
N GLN A 700 3.17 -24.50 -11.23
CA GLN A 700 4.04 -24.72 -12.39
C GLN A 700 4.58 -23.38 -12.96
N PHE A 701 3.69 -22.41 -13.17
CA PHE A 701 4.11 -21.11 -13.69
C PHE A 701 5.08 -20.38 -12.75
N PRO A 702 4.75 -20.12 -11.45
CA PRO A 702 5.70 -19.46 -10.57
C PRO A 702 7.00 -20.25 -10.40
N SER A 703 6.96 -21.60 -10.40
CA SER A 703 8.17 -22.41 -10.34
C SER A 703 9.11 -22.13 -11.52
N ASN A 704 8.56 -22.14 -12.74
CA ASN A 704 9.39 -21.95 -13.94
C ASN A 704 9.83 -20.49 -14.12
N ALA A 705 8.97 -19.53 -13.80
CA ALA A 705 9.26 -18.11 -14.03
C ALA A 705 10.23 -17.52 -12.99
N PHE A 706 10.18 -17.96 -11.72
CA PHE A 706 10.88 -17.30 -10.61
C PHE A 706 11.84 -18.20 -9.84
N TYR A 707 11.73 -19.52 -9.99
CA TYR A 707 12.50 -20.48 -9.20
C TYR A 707 13.19 -21.55 -10.05
N GLU A 708 13.46 -21.25 -11.32
CA GLU A 708 14.21 -22.10 -12.26
C GLU A 708 13.61 -23.52 -12.43
N GLY A 709 12.30 -23.66 -12.20
CA GLY A 709 11.63 -24.96 -12.22
C GLY A 709 11.95 -25.88 -11.02
N ALA A 710 12.64 -25.36 -10.00
CA ALA A 710 13.16 -26.17 -8.88
C ALA A 710 12.13 -26.49 -7.79
N LEU A 711 10.93 -25.88 -7.83
CA LEU A 711 9.88 -26.15 -6.83
C LEU A 711 9.25 -27.53 -7.07
N GLN A 712 9.32 -28.35 -6.03
CA GLN A 712 8.69 -29.68 -5.99
C GLN A 712 7.30 -29.58 -5.33
N ASN A 713 6.37 -30.42 -5.72
CA ASN A 713 5.03 -30.49 -5.12
C ASN A 713 5.01 -31.59 -4.04
N GLY A 714 4.81 -31.18 -2.79
CA GLY A 714 4.59 -32.07 -1.65
C GLY A 714 3.13 -32.52 -1.49
N VAL A 715 2.26 -32.11 -2.43
CA VAL A 715 0.84 -32.46 -2.48
C VAL A 715 0.49 -32.94 -3.87
N SER A 716 -0.43 -33.91 -3.96
CA SER A 716 -0.95 -34.38 -5.24
C SER A 716 -2.07 -33.49 -5.76
N ALA A 717 -2.40 -33.60 -7.04
CA ALA A 717 -3.54 -32.92 -7.63
C ALA A 717 -4.85 -33.30 -6.90
N ALA A 718 -5.02 -34.54 -6.53
CA ALA A 718 -6.22 -35.04 -5.82
C ALA A 718 -6.38 -34.40 -4.43
N ASP A 719 -5.28 -34.07 -3.72
CA ASP A 719 -5.33 -33.44 -2.39
C ASP A 719 -5.82 -31.99 -2.45
N ARG A 720 -5.82 -31.37 -3.63
CA ARG A 720 -6.14 -29.94 -3.84
C ARG A 720 -7.33 -29.70 -4.77
N LEU A 721 -7.98 -30.75 -5.24
CA LEU A 721 -9.23 -30.64 -5.99
C LEU A 721 -10.42 -30.58 -5.03
N LEU A 722 -11.32 -29.63 -5.26
CA LEU A 722 -12.63 -29.58 -4.63
C LEU A 722 -13.58 -30.55 -5.38
N THR A 723 -13.55 -31.83 -5.00
CA THR A 723 -14.32 -32.90 -5.69
C THR A 723 -15.82 -32.75 -5.55
N SER A 724 -16.29 -31.98 -4.58
CA SER A 724 -17.73 -31.75 -4.33
C SER A 724 -18.28 -30.52 -5.06
N VAL A 725 -17.47 -29.82 -5.83
CA VAL A 725 -17.85 -28.57 -6.50
C VAL A 725 -17.98 -28.83 -8.00
N ASP A 726 -19.18 -28.67 -8.50
CA ASP A 726 -19.49 -28.70 -9.94
C ASP A 726 -19.22 -27.28 -10.52
N PHE A 727 -17.96 -27.02 -10.89
CA PHE A 727 -17.58 -25.81 -11.56
C PHE A 727 -17.08 -26.14 -12.98
N PRO A 728 -17.52 -25.39 -14.01
CA PRO A 728 -17.19 -25.69 -15.41
C PRO A 728 -15.77 -25.26 -15.77
N TRP A 729 -14.77 -25.95 -15.21
CA TRP A 729 -13.38 -25.71 -15.56
C TRP A 729 -13.15 -26.00 -17.06
N PRO A 730 -12.43 -25.15 -17.79
CA PRO A 730 -12.05 -25.42 -19.18
C PRO A 730 -11.30 -26.75 -19.35
N ASN A 731 -10.50 -27.10 -18.33
CA ASN A 731 -9.87 -28.40 -18.20
C ASN A 731 -10.21 -28.99 -16.82
N PRO A 732 -10.98 -30.09 -16.74
CA PRO A 732 -11.39 -30.70 -15.47
C PRO A 732 -10.22 -31.13 -14.56
N SER A 733 -9.05 -31.43 -15.12
CA SER A 733 -7.86 -31.80 -14.36
C SER A 733 -7.03 -30.59 -13.88
N SER A 734 -7.36 -29.38 -14.33
CA SER A 734 -6.62 -28.16 -14.04
C SER A 734 -7.58 -27.08 -13.52
N PRO A 735 -7.68 -26.90 -12.18
CA PRO A 735 -8.62 -25.95 -11.58
C PRO A 735 -8.11 -24.50 -11.76
N MET A 736 -8.02 -24.08 -13.00
CA MET A 736 -7.56 -22.77 -13.43
C MET A 736 -8.30 -22.36 -14.70
N MET A 737 -8.69 -21.10 -14.77
CA MET A 737 -9.25 -20.52 -15.99
C MET A 737 -8.81 -19.06 -16.14
N PHE A 738 -8.79 -18.60 -17.36
CA PHE A 738 -8.73 -17.19 -17.71
C PHE A 738 -10.09 -16.75 -18.22
N TRP A 739 -10.63 -15.69 -17.61
CA TRP A 739 -11.91 -15.10 -18.01
C TRP A 739 -11.64 -13.75 -18.65
N SER A 740 -11.82 -13.64 -19.94
CA SER A 740 -11.71 -12.37 -20.66
C SER A 740 -12.96 -11.53 -20.37
N ALA A 741 -12.80 -10.43 -19.65
CA ALA A 741 -13.85 -9.45 -19.40
C ALA A 741 -13.55 -8.20 -20.23
N THR A 742 -14.41 -7.91 -21.22
CA THR A 742 -14.34 -6.67 -21.98
C THR A 742 -15.25 -5.63 -21.35
N GLY A 743 -14.70 -4.50 -20.92
CA GLY A 743 -15.44 -3.41 -20.30
C GLY A 743 -14.59 -2.16 -20.22
N ALA A 744 -15.22 -1.00 -20.17
CA ALA A 744 -14.53 0.27 -20.03
C ALA A 744 -13.94 0.43 -18.62
N GLU A 745 -12.74 0.96 -18.55
CA GLU A 745 -12.13 1.45 -17.31
C GLU A 745 -12.78 2.78 -16.94
N GLU A 746 -13.13 2.92 -15.68
CA GLU A 746 -13.73 4.13 -15.12
C GLU A 746 -12.89 4.62 -13.94
N ILE A 747 -12.74 5.93 -13.79
CA ILE A 747 -12.15 6.52 -12.60
C ILE A 747 -13.16 6.41 -11.44
N SER A 748 -12.72 5.96 -10.28
CA SER A 748 -13.57 5.86 -9.09
C SER A 748 -14.02 7.23 -8.59
N ALA A 749 -15.04 7.26 -7.75
CA ALA A 749 -15.55 8.52 -7.17
C ALA A 749 -14.49 9.31 -6.36
N SER A 750 -13.44 8.64 -5.88
CA SER A 750 -12.30 9.28 -5.22
C SER A 750 -11.44 10.13 -6.18
N GLY A 751 -11.49 9.85 -7.49
CA GLY A 751 -10.60 10.46 -8.48
C GLY A 751 -9.17 9.90 -8.47
N THR A 752 -8.88 8.91 -7.62
CA THR A 752 -7.51 8.42 -7.40
C THR A 752 -7.33 6.94 -7.74
N SER A 753 -8.40 6.22 -8.05
CA SER A 753 -8.39 4.80 -8.34
C SER A 753 -9.29 4.46 -9.52
N TYR A 754 -9.16 3.25 -10.04
CA TYR A 754 -9.89 2.77 -11.21
C TYR A 754 -10.85 1.65 -10.86
N LEU A 755 -11.89 1.48 -11.68
CA LEU A 755 -12.83 0.37 -11.58
C LEU A 755 -13.32 -0.05 -12.97
N ASN A 756 -13.67 -1.33 -13.11
CA ASN A 756 -14.30 -1.91 -14.29
C ASN A 756 -15.54 -2.70 -13.86
N ARG A 757 -16.70 -2.27 -14.35
CA ARG A 757 -18.00 -2.86 -13.96
C ARG A 757 -18.23 -4.23 -14.57
N ALA A 758 -17.74 -4.46 -15.79
CA ALA A 758 -17.86 -5.75 -16.46
C ALA A 758 -17.06 -6.83 -15.72
N GLU A 759 -15.86 -6.49 -15.24
CA GLU A 759 -15.08 -7.38 -14.38
C GLU A 759 -15.80 -7.69 -13.07
N ALA A 760 -16.34 -6.67 -12.38
CA ALA A 760 -17.08 -6.89 -11.14
C ALA A 760 -18.32 -7.81 -11.33
N SER A 761 -19.04 -7.66 -12.45
CA SER A 761 -20.13 -8.57 -12.82
C SER A 761 -19.63 -9.99 -13.12
N GLY A 762 -18.47 -10.13 -13.75
CA GLY A 762 -17.80 -11.42 -13.96
C GLY A 762 -17.43 -12.09 -12.63
N VAL A 763 -16.85 -11.35 -11.71
CA VAL A 763 -16.51 -11.81 -10.36
C VAL A 763 -17.76 -12.28 -9.62
N GLU A 764 -18.84 -11.49 -9.63
CA GLU A 764 -20.12 -11.86 -8.99
C GLU A 764 -20.65 -13.18 -9.53
N LYS A 765 -20.65 -13.38 -10.85
CA LYS A 765 -21.12 -14.63 -11.48
C LYS A 765 -20.31 -15.85 -11.04
N VAL A 766 -18.99 -15.74 -11.04
CA VAL A 766 -18.08 -16.82 -10.62
C VAL A 766 -18.27 -17.14 -9.15
N VAL A 767 -18.28 -16.11 -8.29
CA VAL A 767 -18.45 -16.30 -6.83
C VAL A 767 -19.82 -16.89 -6.51
N THR A 768 -20.90 -16.38 -7.11
CA THR A 768 -22.25 -16.90 -6.91
C THR A 768 -22.36 -18.37 -7.35
N HIS A 769 -21.69 -18.75 -8.43
CA HIS A 769 -21.64 -20.14 -8.87
C HIS A 769 -20.94 -21.03 -7.83
N LEU A 770 -19.77 -20.61 -7.33
CA LEU A 770 -19.03 -21.36 -6.29
C LEU A 770 -19.86 -21.52 -5.00
N LEU A 771 -20.52 -20.45 -4.55
CA LEU A 771 -21.40 -20.49 -3.37
C LEU A 771 -22.57 -21.45 -3.56
N ARG A 772 -23.24 -21.41 -4.72
CA ARG A 772 -24.34 -22.35 -5.06
C ARG A 772 -23.88 -23.78 -5.14
N SER A 773 -22.64 -24.02 -5.52
CA SER A 773 -22.01 -25.33 -5.53
C SER A 773 -21.55 -25.81 -4.14
N GLY A 774 -21.84 -25.04 -3.07
CA GLY A 774 -21.58 -25.42 -1.69
C GLY A 774 -20.17 -25.07 -1.17
N VAL A 775 -19.43 -24.16 -1.85
CA VAL A 775 -18.15 -23.66 -1.32
C VAL A 775 -18.43 -22.69 -0.18
N ASP A 776 -17.77 -22.90 0.95
CA ASP A 776 -17.83 -21.99 2.09
C ASP A 776 -17.29 -20.60 1.69
N PRO A 777 -18.03 -19.49 1.98
CA PRO A 777 -17.58 -18.12 1.71
C PRO A 777 -16.18 -17.81 2.26
N GLY A 778 -15.83 -18.32 3.45
CA GLY A 778 -14.51 -18.15 4.06
C GLY A 778 -13.35 -18.79 3.27
N ARG A 779 -13.66 -19.59 2.26
CA ARG A 779 -12.68 -20.24 1.36
C ARG A 779 -12.56 -19.55 0.00
N ILE A 780 -13.31 -18.47 -0.22
CA ILE A 780 -13.30 -17.69 -1.45
C ILE A 780 -12.63 -16.34 -1.16
N GLY A 781 -11.62 -15.99 -1.94
CA GLY A 781 -10.97 -14.69 -1.88
C GLY A 781 -11.03 -14.02 -3.25
N VAL A 782 -11.32 -12.72 -3.28
CA VAL A 782 -11.24 -11.87 -4.47
C VAL A 782 -10.10 -10.88 -4.28
N VAL A 783 -9.22 -10.79 -5.27
CA VAL A 783 -8.01 -9.94 -5.22
C VAL A 783 -8.05 -8.99 -6.41
N THR A 784 -7.83 -7.71 -6.16
CA THR A 784 -7.72 -6.66 -7.18
C THR A 784 -6.61 -5.68 -6.83
N PRO A 785 -5.89 -5.09 -7.81
CA PRO A 785 -4.86 -4.09 -7.53
C PRO A 785 -5.42 -2.68 -7.22
N TYR A 786 -6.71 -2.42 -7.49
CA TYR A 786 -7.32 -1.11 -7.35
C TYR A 786 -8.34 -1.05 -6.22
N GLU A 787 -8.21 -0.04 -5.34
CA GLU A 787 -9.15 0.17 -4.23
C GLU A 787 -10.56 0.52 -4.74
N GLY A 788 -10.65 1.34 -5.80
CA GLY A 788 -11.94 1.65 -6.43
C GLY A 788 -12.66 0.38 -6.94
N GLN A 789 -11.93 -0.56 -7.52
CA GLN A 789 -12.48 -1.85 -7.94
C GLN A 789 -12.91 -2.71 -6.74
N ARG A 790 -12.10 -2.74 -5.66
CA ARG A 790 -12.45 -3.46 -4.43
C ARG A 790 -13.76 -2.93 -3.84
N ALA A 791 -13.87 -1.62 -3.66
CA ALA A 791 -15.06 -0.99 -3.10
C ALA A 791 -16.28 -1.27 -3.97
N TYR A 792 -16.13 -1.16 -5.29
CA TYR A 792 -17.21 -1.44 -6.22
C TYR A 792 -17.64 -2.91 -6.22
N VAL A 793 -16.70 -3.87 -6.19
CA VAL A 793 -17.02 -5.31 -6.11
C VAL A 793 -17.79 -5.61 -4.83
N VAL A 794 -17.37 -5.07 -3.68
CA VAL A 794 -18.09 -5.22 -2.40
C VAL A 794 -19.52 -4.69 -2.52
N GLN A 795 -19.70 -3.48 -3.01
CA GLN A 795 -21.00 -2.85 -3.20
C GLN A 795 -21.90 -3.65 -4.17
N HIS A 796 -21.32 -4.07 -5.30
CA HIS A 796 -22.04 -4.85 -6.32
C HIS A 796 -22.51 -6.19 -5.79
N MET A 797 -21.66 -6.91 -5.07
CA MET A 797 -21.99 -8.21 -4.49
C MET A 797 -23.01 -8.10 -3.34
N THR A 798 -22.93 -7.03 -2.53
CA THR A 798 -23.90 -6.74 -1.47
C THR A 798 -25.30 -6.54 -2.06
N ARG A 799 -25.42 -5.78 -3.15
CA ARG A 799 -26.69 -5.56 -3.86
C ARG A 799 -27.25 -6.85 -4.48
N ALA A 800 -26.38 -7.69 -5.01
CA ALA A 800 -26.77 -8.98 -5.58
C ALA A 800 -27.20 -10.02 -4.52
N GLY A 801 -27.12 -9.70 -3.23
CA GLY A 801 -27.43 -10.60 -2.12
C GLY A 801 -26.42 -11.74 -1.95
N ALA A 802 -25.27 -11.65 -2.61
CA ALA A 802 -24.19 -12.64 -2.56
C ALA A 802 -23.21 -12.39 -1.38
N PHE A 803 -23.43 -11.31 -0.61
CA PHE A 803 -22.51 -10.88 0.44
C PHE A 803 -22.78 -11.59 1.77
N ILE A 804 -22.09 -12.71 2.01
CA ILE A 804 -21.94 -13.30 3.34
C ILE A 804 -20.47 -13.67 3.49
N SER A 805 -19.69 -12.83 4.17
CA SER A 805 -18.33 -13.12 4.67
C SER A 805 -17.25 -13.46 3.62
N ILE A 806 -17.35 -12.94 2.39
CA ILE A 806 -16.28 -13.07 1.39
C ILE A 806 -15.23 -11.98 1.63
N CYS A 807 -13.98 -12.36 1.73
CA CYS A 807 -12.89 -11.41 1.85
C CYS A 807 -12.50 -10.87 0.45
N VAL A 808 -12.67 -9.56 0.25
CA VAL A 808 -12.16 -8.85 -0.93
C VAL A 808 -10.92 -8.07 -0.53
N PHE A 809 -9.78 -8.40 -1.13
CA PHE A 809 -8.48 -7.83 -0.78
C PHE A 809 -7.99 -6.89 -1.87
N VAL A 810 -7.34 -5.78 -1.46
CA VAL A 810 -6.51 -4.96 -2.34
C VAL A 810 -5.05 -5.33 -2.12
N PHE A 811 -4.36 -5.66 -3.21
CA PHE A 811 -2.91 -5.64 -3.23
C PHE A 811 -2.46 -4.24 -3.60
N ALA A 812 -1.99 -3.48 -2.62
CA ALA A 812 -1.56 -2.09 -2.81
C ALA A 812 -0.33 -1.95 -3.73
N TYR A 813 0.40 -3.03 -4.01
CA TYR A 813 1.54 -3.06 -4.93
C TYR A 813 1.62 -4.41 -5.62
N VAL A 814 1.16 -4.46 -6.85
CA VAL A 814 1.64 -5.46 -7.81
C VAL A 814 2.90 -4.84 -8.42
N ARG A 815 4.09 -5.27 -8.03
CA ARG A 815 5.23 -5.15 -8.94
C ARG A 815 4.79 -5.91 -10.19
N ALA A 816 4.68 -5.21 -11.30
CA ALA A 816 4.46 -5.87 -12.58
C ALA A 816 5.57 -6.93 -12.72
N ILE A 817 5.13 -8.15 -12.87
CA ILE A 817 5.98 -9.31 -13.13
C ILE A 817 6.44 -9.20 -14.56
#